data_964a8b05fd80ccb84ac4dbeeb1bc7946
#
_entry.id   964a8b05fd80ccb84ac4dbeeb1bc7946
#
_cell.length_a   1.000
_cell.length_b   1.000
_cell.length_c   1.000
_cell.angle_alpha   90.00
_cell.angle_beta   90.00
_cell.angle_gamma   90.00
#
_symmetry.space_group_name_H-M   'P 1'
#
loop_
_entity.id
_entity.type
_entity.pdbx_description
1 polymer ?
#
loop_
_entity_poly.entity_id
_entity_poly.type
_entity_poly.pdbx_seq_one_letter_code
_entity_poly.pdbx_strand_id
1 'polypeptide(L)'
;MAFLPMNAKEMRDRGWNEVDFVYVCGDSYVDHPSFGAAIITRVLEDCGYKTAFLAQPNWKNDDDFTQFGKPRLGFMVSAGNIDSMVAHYTVAKRKRHDDAYTAGGKNGRRPDRAVTVYCNIIRKLYPDSPIIIGGLEASLRRFAHYDYWKNEVMPSIIFDSKADLLVYGMGELQTIEIAKRLSEGYPVESLYDIRGVCYKIRTDDYVPKSVVELPSYERVKEDKRDYAIASRRELEEADAVRGKTLIQRHGKYILVQNPPMQPLDTKQLDYVYSLPYERWYPKCYESLGGVPGINEVLFSITHNRGCFGACNFCSLAFHQGRAVTVRSEKSIIEEAESFLDNPRFKCYISDVGGPTANFRLPSCEKQKKLGLCKNRRCLAPTPCPNMQVSHTEYLDILRKLRNIKGIKKVFIRSGIRFDYLIEDENDEFFRELVKYHISGQLRVAPEHCSAAVLDKMGKPHIESYKCFCKMFYDFTGKENKDQYVVPYLMSSHPGSTLSDAVELALFCKHENIHPKQVQDFYPTPGTISTSMFYTELDPYTLKEVYVPKSENEKAMQRALLQYFIPENKPLVIKALIKAGRRDLIGNDKKCLVTPMAGQTQGGYSKQNNNRNSQNQKGRGKNGKDKFAKYRRKNKKK
;
A
#
# COMPACT_ATOMS: atom_id res chain seq x y z
N MET A 1 0.53 30.45 8.46
CA MET A 1 0.58 29.73 9.76
C MET A 1 1.98 29.14 9.95
N ALA A 2 2.35 28.72 11.13
CA ALA A 2 3.69 28.23 11.37
C ALA A 2 3.69 26.70 11.52
N PHE A 3 4.77 26.02 11.13
CA PHE A 3 5.01 24.61 11.44
C PHE A 3 4.88 24.37 12.94
N LEU A 4 4.50 23.18 13.37
CA LEU A 4 4.55 22.78 14.77
C LEU A 4 6.00 22.86 15.30
N PRO A 5 6.21 23.17 16.59
CA PRO A 5 7.55 23.28 17.15
C PRO A 5 8.27 21.94 17.09
N MET A 6 9.49 21.95 16.56
CA MET A 6 10.36 20.79 16.44
C MET A 6 11.48 20.75 17.49
N ASN A 7 11.61 21.82 18.27
CA ASN A 7 12.61 21.96 19.33
C ASN A 7 12.13 22.89 20.45
N ALA A 8 12.82 22.86 21.58
CA ALA A 8 12.47 23.66 22.74
C ALA A 8 12.48 25.18 22.51
N LYS A 9 13.32 25.69 21.56
CA LYS A 9 13.33 27.11 21.22
C LYS A 9 12.02 27.48 20.52
N GLU A 10 11.64 26.73 19.48
CA GLU A 10 10.40 26.98 18.73
C GLU A 10 9.14 26.86 19.61
N MET A 11 9.17 25.97 20.62
CA MET A 11 8.13 25.85 21.65
C MET A 11 8.03 27.17 22.45
N ARG A 12 9.18 27.68 22.96
CA ARG A 12 9.22 28.93 23.72
C ARG A 12 8.85 30.16 22.88
N ASP A 13 9.24 30.18 21.60
CA ASP A 13 8.87 31.25 20.65
C ASP A 13 7.36 31.35 20.44
N ARG A 14 6.61 30.25 20.66
CA ARG A 14 5.14 30.23 20.73
C ARG A 14 4.56 30.63 22.11
N GLY A 15 5.39 30.99 23.07
CA GLY A 15 4.98 31.30 24.44
C GLY A 15 4.57 30.08 25.27
N TRP A 16 5.01 28.87 24.88
CA TRP A 16 4.69 27.65 25.61
C TRP A 16 5.83 27.26 26.55
N ASN A 17 5.49 27.00 27.82
CA ASN A 17 6.41 26.47 28.82
C ASN A 17 6.41 24.93 28.86
N GLU A 18 5.33 24.33 28.40
CA GLU A 18 5.13 22.88 28.30
C GLU A 18 4.27 22.55 27.08
N VAL A 19 4.24 21.30 26.69
CA VAL A 19 3.38 20.76 25.64
C VAL A 19 2.42 19.70 26.21
N ASP A 20 1.25 19.57 25.57
CA ASP A 20 0.29 18.52 25.91
C ASP A 20 0.75 17.17 25.36
N PHE A 21 1.18 17.16 24.11
CA PHE A 21 1.68 15.97 23.44
C PHE A 21 3.03 16.22 22.77
N VAL A 22 3.89 15.21 22.79
CA VAL A 22 5.05 15.09 21.90
C VAL A 22 4.76 13.98 20.89
N TYR A 23 4.66 14.36 19.61
CA TYR A 23 4.52 13.38 18.52
C TYR A 23 5.90 12.99 17.98
N VAL A 24 6.29 11.73 18.18
CA VAL A 24 7.59 11.18 17.76
C VAL A 24 7.41 10.43 16.45
N CYS A 25 8.16 10.83 15.43
CA CYS A 25 8.03 10.31 14.07
C CYS A 25 9.35 9.78 13.52
N GLY A 26 9.30 8.63 12.86
CA GLY A 26 10.45 8.08 12.12
C GLY A 26 10.75 8.81 10.80
N ASP A 27 9.85 9.67 10.31
CA ASP A 27 10.05 10.51 9.13
C ASP A 27 10.52 11.92 9.52
N SER A 28 11.17 12.63 8.59
CA SER A 28 11.30 14.08 8.67
C SER A 28 9.92 14.74 8.66
N TYR A 29 9.78 15.88 9.32
CA TYR A 29 8.50 16.58 9.35
C TYR A 29 8.15 17.18 7.99
N VAL A 30 7.06 16.72 7.42
CA VAL A 30 6.40 17.30 6.24
C VAL A 30 4.96 17.58 6.61
N ASP A 31 4.58 18.83 6.60
CA ASP A 31 3.23 19.27 6.97
C ASP A 31 2.31 19.27 5.74
N HIS A 32 1.81 18.08 5.41
CA HIS A 32 0.99 17.87 4.22
C HIS A 32 -0.10 16.81 4.50
N PRO A 33 -1.34 16.95 4.00
CA PRO A 33 -2.45 16.02 4.27
C PRO A 33 -2.28 14.60 3.68
N SER A 34 -1.19 14.33 2.97
CA SER A 34 -0.78 12.97 2.57
C SER A 34 0.14 12.29 3.60
N PHE A 35 0.50 12.98 4.69
CA PHE A 35 1.35 12.45 5.75
C PHE A 35 0.52 12.24 7.02
N GLY A 36 0.40 10.99 7.47
CA GLY A 36 -0.42 10.65 8.64
C GLY A 36 0.01 11.40 9.90
N ALA A 37 1.31 11.64 10.09
CA ALA A 37 1.84 12.41 11.21
C ALA A 37 1.35 13.86 11.20
N ALA A 38 1.33 14.52 10.03
CA ALA A 38 0.81 15.88 9.88
C ALA A 38 -0.70 15.92 10.16
N ILE A 39 -1.47 14.96 9.66
CA ILE A 39 -2.91 14.89 9.92
C ILE A 39 -3.18 14.81 11.41
N ILE A 40 -2.59 13.85 12.11
CA ILE A 40 -2.83 13.64 13.54
C ILE A 40 -2.42 14.86 14.38
N THR A 41 -1.27 15.46 14.08
CA THR A 41 -0.80 16.61 14.84
C THR A 41 -1.58 17.88 14.54
N ARG A 42 -2.05 18.09 13.32
CA ARG A 42 -2.95 19.22 13.00
C ARG A 42 -4.33 19.06 13.59
N VAL A 43 -4.87 17.84 13.64
CA VAL A 43 -6.12 17.56 14.35
C VAL A 43 -5.99 17.89 15.86
N LEU A 44 -4.87 17.52 16.49
CA LEU A 44 -4.63 17.86 17.90
C LEU A 44 -4.50 19.37 18.11
N GLU A 45 -3.75 20.06 17.26
CA GLU A 45 -3.59 21.52 17.32
C GLU A 45 -4.94 22.24 17.15
N ASP A 46 -5.77 21.81 16.20
CA ASP A 46 -7.11 22.38 15.97
C ASP A 46 -8.07 22.13 17.16
N CYS A 47 -7.90 21.00 17.85
CA CYS A 47 -8.61 20.73 19.10
C CYS A 47 -8.06 21.52 20.31
N GLY A 48 -7.06 22.40 20.12
CA GLY A 48 -6.50 23.27 21.14
C GLY A 48 -5.36 22.67 21.96
N TYR A 49 -4.82 21.49 21.59
CA TYR A 49 -3.70 20.88 22.31
C TYR A 49 -2.35 21.40 21.81
N LYS A 50 -1.49 21.80 22.75
CA LYS A 50 -0.10 22.17 22.48
C LYS A 50 0.70 20.93 22.09
N THR A 51 0.96 20.78 20.79
CA THR A 51 1.62 19.60 20.23
C THR A 51 2.99 19.95 19.69
N ALA A 52 4.04 19.26 20.11
CA ALA A 52 5.37 19.33 19.54
C ALA A 52 5.63 18.13 18.60
N PHE A 53 6.43 18.37 17.54
CA PHE A 53 6.77 17.35 16.55
C PHE A 53 8.25 16.98 16.67
N LEU A 54 8.55 15.80 17.19
CA LEU A 54 9.91 15.24 17.29
C LEU A 54 10.21 14.33 16.09
N ALA A 55 10.84 14.93 15.06
CA ALA A 55 11.14 14.26 13.80
C ALA A 55 12.48 13.55 13.83
N GLN A 56 12.52 12.27 13.57
CA GLN A 56 13.73 11.46 13.46
C GLN A 56 14.75 11.70 14.58
N PRO A 57 14.32 11.58 15.89
CA PRO A 57 15.23 11.81 16.99
C PRO A 57 16.46 10.89 16.94
N ASN A 58 17.58 11.38 17.44
CA ASN A 58 18.78 10.58 17.58
C ASN A 58 18.57 9.49 18.63
N TRP A 59 18.28 8.30 18.17
CA TRP A 59 17.99 7.14 19.02
C TRP A 59 19.23 6.50 19.68
N LYS A 60 20.42 7.06 19.45
CA LYS A 60 21.67 6.58 20.06
C LYS A 60 21.98 7.25 21.40
N ASN A 61 21.28 8.34 21.72
CA ASN A 61 21.34 9.03 23.01
C ASN A 61 19.93 9.49 23.42
N ASP A 62 19.81 10.08 24.60
CA ASP A 62 18.54 10.50 25.18
C ASP A 62 18.22 12.00 24.94
N ASP A 63 19.13 12.78 24.36
CA ASP A 63 19.09 14.25 24.33
C ASP A 63 17.86 14.79 23.59
N ASP A 64 17.59 14.26 22.38
CA ASP A 64 16.45 14.72 21.59
C ASP A 64 15.12 14.43 22.29
N PHE A 65 15.04 13.32 23.05
CA PHE A 65 13.80 12.91 23.72
C PHE A 65 13.48 13.73 24.97
N THR A 66 14.44 14.47 25.49
CA THR A 66 14.27 15.30 26.71
C THR A 66 14.05 16.77 26.43
N GLN A 67 14.23 17.23 25.18
CA GLN A 67 14.22 18.65 24.83
C GLN A 67 12.90 19.39 25.12
N PHE A 68 11.75 18.70 25.07
CA PHE A 68 10.44 19.28 25.39
C PHE A 68 10.01 19.08 26.85
N GLY A 69 10.83 18.34 27.65
CA GLY A 69 10.42 17.90 28.99
C GLY A 69 9.35 16.81 28.94
N LYS A 70 8.72 16.56 30.09
CA LYS A 70 7.61 15.62 30.21
C LYS A 70 6.33 16.28 29.66
N PRO A 71 5.70 15.74 28.61
CA PRO A 71 4.43 16.26 28.10
C PRO A 71 3.32 16.04 29.13
N ARG A 72 2.36 16.96 29.18
CA ARG A 72 1.25 16.92 30.17
C ARG A 72 0.35 15.69 29.97
N LEU A 73 0.06 15.29 28.72
CA LEU A 73 -0.88 14.23 28.40
C LEU A 73 -0.21 12.95 27.88
N GLY A 74 0.95 13.05 27.24
CA GLY A 74 1.70 11.87 26.81
C GLY A 74 2.42 11.98 25.48
N PHE A 75 2.96 10.85 25.06
CA PHE A 75 3.68 10.68 23.79
C PHE A 75 2.83 9.94 22.77
N MET A 76 2.84 10.41 21.51
CA MET A 76 2.32 9.70 20.38
C MET A 76 3.48 9.27 19.46
N VAL A 77 3.55 8.01 19.06
CA VAL A 77 4.72 7.47 18.37
C VAL A 77 4.33 6.73 17.10
N SER A 78 4.97 7.07 15.97
CA SER A 78 4.83 6.36 14.70
C SER A 78 6.17 6.16 14.00
N ALA A 79 6.24 5.17 13.11
CA ALA A 79 7.39 4.99 12.24
C ALA A 79 7.44 5.98 11.06
N GLY A 80 6.36 6.73 10.84
CA GLY A 80 6.15 7.59 9.67
C GLY A 80 5.19 6.99 8.64
N ASN A 81 5.29 7.43 7.39
CA ASN A 81 4.38 7.03 6.31
C ASN A 81 4.50 5.58 5.88
N ILE A 82 5.63 4.95 6.11
CA ILE A 82 5.86 3.54 5.82
C ILE A 82 6.47 2.82 7.02
N ASP A 83 6.38 1.50 7.00
CA ASP A 83 7.06 0.62 7.95
C ASP A 83 8.58 0.81 7.90
N SER A 84 9.24 0.92 9.05
CA SER A 84 10.68 1.19 9.14
C SER A 84 11.53 0.10 8.47
N MET A 85 11.13 -1.17 8.59
CA MET A 85 11.85 -2.28 7.96
C MET A 85 11.68 -2.26 6.44
N VAL A 86 10.48 -1.89 5.93
CA VAL A 86 10.22 -1.71 4.48
C VAL A 86 11.00 -0.51 3.93
N ALA A 87 11.12 0.57 4.71
CA ALA A 87 11.93 1.72 4.33
C ALA A 87 13.41 1.36 4.19
N HIS A 88 13.93 0.51 5.09
CA HIS A 88 15.35 0.20 5.15
C HIS A 88 15.80 -0.92 4.22
N TYR A 89 14.94 -1.90 3.95
CA TYR A 89 15.38 -3.12 3.28
C TYR A 89 14.54 -3.44 2.03
N THR A 90 15.21 -4.01 1.03
CA THR A 90 14.55 -4.64 -0.12
C THR A 90 13.99 -6.02 0.27
N VAL A 91 13.20 -6.63 -0.62
CA VAL A 91 12.73 -8.03 -0.44
C VAL A 91 13.89 -9.02 -0.29
N ALA A 92 15.02 -8.78 -0.94
CA ALA A 92 16.25 -9.59 -0.79
C ALA A 92 17.04 -9.25 0.48
N LYS A 93 16.42 -8.58 1.46
CA LYS A 93 17.01 -8.15 2.75
C LYS A 93 18.28 -7.28 2.60
N ARG A 94 18.46 -6.66 1.42
CA ARG A 94 19.58 -5.73 1.18
C ARG A 94 19.17 -4.34 1.66
N LYS A 95 20.10 -3.65 2.34
CA LYS A 95 19.85 -2.29 2.81
C LYS A 95 19.65 -1.35 1.62
N ARG A 96 18.63 -0.48 1.71
CA ARG A 96 18.41 0.59 0.73
C ARG A 96 19.39 1.73 0.97
N HIS A 97 19.77 2.42 -0.09
CA HIS A 97 20.64 3.61 -0.01
C HIS A 97 19.83 4.86 0.28
N ASP A 98 18.61 4.93 -0.26
CA ASP A 98 17.75 6.11 -0.22
C ASP A 98 16.55 5.91 0.69
N ASP A 99 16.13 7.00 1.35
CA ASP A 99 14.88 7.10 2.10
C ASP A 99 14.21 8.43 1.74
N ALA A 100 13.16 8.38 0.92
CA ALA A 100 12.45 9.57 0.44
C ALA A 100 11.81 10.40 1.57
N TYR A 101 11.60 9.82 2.73
CA TYR A 101 11.01 10.47 3.90
C TYR A 101 12.04 11.06 4.87
N THR A 102 13.31 11.02 4.51
CA THR A 102 14.40 11.60 5.29
C THR A 102 14.97 12.82 4.58
N ALA A 103 15.33 13.85 5.33
CA ALA A 103 15.98 15.04 4.78
C ALA A 103 17.26 14.69 4.03
N GLY A 104 17.39 15.18 2.79
CA GLY A 104 18.46 14.83 1.86
C GLY A 104 18.33 13.45 1.22
N GLY A 105 17.24 12.72 1.48
CA GLY A 105 16.97 11.41 0.86
C GLY A 105 17.86 10.27 1.34
N LYS A 106 18.66 10.45 2.40
CA LYS A 106 19.66 9.48 2.86
C LYS A 106 19.09 8.54 3.92
N ASN A 107 19.24 7.24 3.71
CA ASN A 107 18.87 6.22 4.70
C ASN A 107 19.80 6.24 5.93
N GLY A 108 19.28 5.81 7.10
CA GLY A 108 20.03 5.56 8.33
C GLY A 108 19.78 6.51 9.49
N ARG A 109 18.85 7.47 9.35
CA ARG A 109 18.41 8.32 10.48
C ARG A 109 17.38 7.63 11.36
N ARG A 110 16.46 6.90 10.76
CA ARG A 110 15.45 6.10 11.47
C ARG A 110 16.06 4.79 11.96
N PRO A 111 15.74 4.28 13.16
CA PRO A 111 16.16 2.93 13.57
C PRO A 111 15.30 1.85 12.90
N ASP A 112 15.82 0.62 12.86
CA ASP A 112 15.02 -0.56 12.59
C ASP A 112 13.95 -0.71 13.69
N ARG A 113 12.69 -1.05 13.31
CA ARG A 113 11.55 -1.12 14.24
C ARG A 113 11.40 0.16 15.06
N ALA A 114 11.31 1.28 14.35
CA ALA A 114 11.36 2.62 14.91
C ALA A 114 10.38 2.83 16.08
N VAL A 115 9.14 2.36 15.96
CA VAL A 115 8.14 2.49 17.02
C VAL A 115 8.65 1.84 18.32
N THR A 116 9.14 0.61 18.25
CA THR A 116 9.65 -0.13 19.42
C THR A 116 10.85 0.58 20.05
N VAL A 117 11.80 1.02 19.23
CA VAL A 117 13.02 1.70 19.73
C VAL A 117 12.67 3.00 20.43
N TYR A 118 11.89 3.86 19.79
CA TYR A 118 11.50 5.15 20.36
C TYR A 118 10.70 4.98 21.66
N CYS A 119 9.71 4.10 21.69
CA CYS A 119 8.92 3.84 22.89
C CYS A 119 9.75 3.33 24.06
N ASN A 120 10.73 2.46 23.82
CA ASN A 120 11.60 1.95 24.89
C ASN A 120 12.49 3.06 25.48
N ILE A 121 12.95 4.01 24.65
CA ILE A 121 13.68 5.20 25.15
C ILE A 121 12.75 6.08 25.97
N ILE A 122 11.56 6.39 25.46
CA ILE A 122 10.55 7.21 26.16
C ILE A 122 10.18 6.57 27.50
N ARG A 123 9.90 5.27 27.52
CA ARG A 123 9.50 4.56 28.76
C ARG A 123 10.60 4.55 29.82
N LYS A 124 11.89 4.51 29.38
CA LYS A 124 13.05 4.64 30.28
C LYS A 124 13.12 6.02 30.91
N LEU A 125 12.89 7.09 30.11
CA LEU A 125 12.99 8.47 30.54
C LEU A 125 11.76 8.96 31.32
N TYR A 126 10.57 8.50 30.93
CA TYR A 126 9.29 8.92 31.46
C TYR A 126 8.41 7.70 31.81
N PRO A 127 8.72 6.98 32.92
CA PRO A 127 8.07 5.72 33.27
C PRO A 127 6.53 5.79 33.35
N ASP A 128 6.00 6.91 33.82
CA ASP A 128 4.56 7.09 34.09
C ASP A 128 3.81 7.88 33.01
N SER A 129 4.48 8.30 31.93
CA SER A 129 3.82 9.04 30.86
C SER A 129 3.07 8.08 29.94
N PRO A 130 1.81 8.40 29.55
CA PRO A 130 1.12 7.64 28.52
C PRO A 130 1.90 7.59 27.21
N ILE A 131 2.01 6.38 26.62
CA ILE A 131 2.60 6.14 25.30
C ILE A 131 1.55 5.52 24.39
N ILE A 132 1.13 6.28 23.39
CA ILE A 132 0.15 5.87 22.39
C ILE A 132 0.90 5.63 21.06
N ILE A 133 0.85 4.42 20.54
CA ILE A 133 1.47 4.09 19.25
C ILE A 133 0.42 4.02 18.15
N GLY A 134 0.83 4.37 16.93
CA GLY A 134 -0.06 4.35 15.76
C GLY A 134 0.70 4.31 14.43
N GLY A 135 -0.04 4.58 13.35
CA GLY A 135 0.48 4.53 11.99
C GLY A 135 0.61 3.11 11.44
N LEU A 136 1.21 3.00 10.26
CA LEU A 136 1.24 1.75 9.49
C LEU A 136 1.99 0.64 10.23
N GLU A 137 3.19 0.92 10.74
CA GLU A 137 4.03 -0.09 11.42
C GLU A 137 3.32 -0.72 12.63
N ALA A 138 2.70 0.11 13.48
CA ALA A 138 1.96 -0.36 14.64
C ALA A 138 0.69 -1.13 14.23
N SER A 139 -0.10 -0.61 13.30
CA SER A 139 -1.33 -1.25 12.82
C SER A 139 -1.09 -2.64 12.25
N LEU A 140 -0.01 -2.83 11.50
CA LEU A 140 0.30 -4.11 10.87
C LEU A 140 0.86 -5.16 11.85
N ARG A 141 1.36 -4.72 13.01
CA ARG A 141 1.95 -5.59 14.04
C ARG A 141 1.14 -5.64 15.33
N ARG A 142 -0.15 -5.29 15.26
CA ARG A 142 -1.01 -5.24 16.44
C ARG A 142 -1.32 -6.59 17.09
N PHE A 143 -1.23 -7.69 16.32
CA PHE A 143 -1.30 -9.07 16.80
C PHE A 143 0.07 -9.78 16.75
N ALA A 144 0.11 -11.02 17.20
CA ALA A 144 1.24 -11.89 16.88
C ALA A 144 1.40 -12.00 15.36
N HIS A 145 2.58 -11.72 14.86
CA HIS A 145 2.80 -11.55 13.42
C HIS A 145 4.10 -12.18 12.94
N TYR A 146 4.11 -12.69 11.71
CA TYR A 146 5.33 -13.17 11.08
C TYR A 146 6.24 -12.00 10.70
N ASP A 147 7.45 -11.98 11.25
CA ASP A 147 8.52 -11.05 10.89
C ASP A 147 9.40 -11.66 9.80
N TYR A 148 9.33 -11.08 8.61
CA TYR A 148 10.06 -11.56 7.44
C TYR A 148 11.59 -11.54 7.62
N TRP A 149 12.13 -10.54 8.34
CA TRP A 149 13.57 -10.36 8.50
C TRP A 149 14.16 -11.36 9.48
N LYS A 150 13.47 -11.61 10.58
CA LYS A 150 13.85 -12.63 11.58
C LYS A 150 13.42 -14.05 11.17
N ASN A 151 12.46 -14.16 10.25
CA ASN A 151 11.84 -15.42 9.84
C ASN A 151 11.18 -16.18 11.00
N GLU A 152 10.51 -15.44 11.89
CA GLU A 152 9.82 -15.98 13.06
C GLU A 152 8.53 -15.22 13.35
N VAL A 153 7.64 -15.82 14.16
CA VAL A 153 6.46 -15.14 14.69
C VAL A 153 6.84 -14.33 15.91
N MET A 154 6.62 -13.02 15.83
CA MET A 154 6.85 -12.06 16.90
C MET A 154 5.55 -11.81 17.69
N PRO A 155 5.62 -11.42 18.97
CA PRO A 155 4.44 -10.99 19.72
C PRO A 155 3.86 -9.69 19.15
N SER A 156 2.69 -9.27 19.64
CA SER A 156 2.17 -7.94 19.32
C SER A 156 3.17 -6.85 19.70
N ILE A 157 3.28 -5.84 18.84
CA ILE A 157 4.19 -4.69 19.05
C ILE A 157 3.93 -3.94 20.35
N ILE A 158 2.70 -3.99 20.90
CA ILE A 158 2.35 -3.33 22.16
C ILE A 158 3.16 -3.87 23.35
N PHE A 159 3.57 -5.15 23.29
CA PHE A 159 4.43 -5.74 24.32
C PHE A 159 5.89 -5.33 24.15
N ASP A 160 6.42 -5.39 22.93
CA ASP A 160 7.82 -5.06 22.63
C ASP A 160 8.11 -3.56 22.82
N SER A 161 7.14 -2.70 22.50
CA SER A 161 7.23 -1.25 22.66
C SER A 161 6.93 -0.76 24.08
N LYS A 162 6.30 -1.58 24.93
CA LYS A 162 5.79 -1.19 26.25
C LYS A 162 4.80 -0.02 26.19
N ALA A 163 4.13 0.16 25.06
CA ALA A 163 3.10 1.17 24.90
C ALA A 163 1.86 0.82 25.74
N ASP A 164 1.07 1.84 26.07
CA ASP A 164 -0.18 1.69 26.83
C ASP A 164 -1.36 1.44 25.90
N LEU A 165 -1.44 2.19 24.78
CA LEU A 165 -2.45 2.05 23.75
C LEU A 165 -1.82 1.94 22.36
N LEU A 166 -2.48 1.18 21.49
CA LEU A 166 -2.20 1.14 20.06
C LEU A 166 -3.45 1.57 19.29
N VAL A 167 -3.34 2.67 18.56
CA VAL A 167 -4.38 3.16 17.64
C VAL A 167 -4.12 2.54 16.28
N TYR A 168 -5.07 1.76 15.76
CA TYR A 168 -4.95 1.14 14.44
C TYR A 168 -5.93 1.71 13.43
N GLY A 169 -5.58 1.61 12.17
CA GLY A 169 -6.35 2.19 11.08
C GLY A 169 -6.11 3.70 10.95
N MET A 170 -7.13 4.40 10.48
CA MET A 170 -7.12 5.86 10.39
C MET A 170 -7.48 6.43 11.76
N GLY A 171 -6.55 7.16 12.35
CA GLY A 171 -6.53 7.43 13.80
C GLY A 171 -7.16 8.73 14.28
N GLU A 172 -7.79 9.53 13.41
CA GLU A 172 -8.24 10.88 13.74
C GLU A 172 -9.25 10.91 14.90
N LEU A 173 -10.33 10.13 14.79
CA LEU A 173 -11.39 10.12 15.82
C LEU A 173 -10.91 9.54 17.16
N GLN A 174 -10.10 8.49 17.09
CA GLN A 174 -9.50 7.90 18.29
C GLN A 174 -8.58 8.90 18.98
N THR A 175 -7.76 9.62 18.21
CA THR A 175 -6.84 10.63 18.74
C THR A 175 -7.59 11.76 19.45
N ILE A 176 -8.67 12.27 18.85
CA ILE A 176 -9.52 13.30 19.47
C ILE A 176 -10.09 12.80 20.80
N GLU A 177 -10.66 11.60 20.80
CA GLU A 177 -11.29 11.03 22.01
C GLU A 177 -10.26 10.73 23.11
N ILE A 178 -9.10 10.16 22.75
CA ILE A 178 -7.99 9.91 23.68
C ILE A 178 -7.50 11.24 24.29
N ALA A 179 -7.23 12.23 23.45
CA ALA A 179 -6.74 13.53 23.91
C ALA A 179 -7.74 14.21 24.86
N LYS A 180 -9.03 14.18 24.50
CA LYS A 180 -10.10 14.73 25.33
C LYS A 180 -10.12 14.07 26.72
N ARG A 181 -10.23 12.74 26.80
CA ARG A 181 -10.33 12.05 28.09
C ARG A 181 -9.06 12.21 28.94
N LEU A 182 -7.86 12.15 28.34
CA LEU A 182 -6.63 12.44 29.07
C LEU A 182 -6.61 13.87 29.62
N SER A 183 -7.11 14.85 28.86
CA SER A 183 -7.18 16.24 29.31
C SER A 183 -8.20 16.48 30.46
N GLU A 184 -9.22 15.64 30.51
CA GLU A 184 -10.23 15.60 31.60
C GLU A 184 -9.71 14.85 32.84
N GLY A 185 -8.48 14.32 32.80
CA GLY A 185 -7.83 13.63 33.93
C GLY A 185 -8.13 12.14 34.01
N TYR A 186 -8.74 11.55 33.02
CA TYR A 186 -8.92 10.09 32.98
C TYR A 186 -7.57 9.38 32.79
N PRO A 187 -7.27 8.34 33.57
CA PRO A 187 -6.06 7.54 33.36
C PRO A 187 -6.14 6.75 32.05
N VAL A 188 -5.00 6.44 31.47
CA VAL A 188 -4.92 5.76 30.16
C VAL A 188 -5.63 4.39 30.16
N GLU A 189 -5.64 3.70 31.28
CA GLU A 189 -6.33 2.41 31.47
C GLU A 189 -7.86 2.52 31.38
N SER A 190 -8.42 3.73 31.60
CA SER A 190 -9.87 3.95 31.43
C SER A 190 -10.32 4.17 29.98
N LEU A 191 -9.37 4.19 29.02
CA LEU A 191 -9.63 4.43 27.61
C LEU A 191 -9.87 3.13 26.80
N TYR A 192 -10.04 2.03 27.50
CA TYR A 192 -10.15 0.68 26.89
C TYR A 192 -11.48 0.42 26.17
N ASP A 193 -12.46 1.31 26.23
CA ASP A 193 -13.73 1.23 25.51
C ASP A 193 -13.70 1.91 24.13
N ILE A 194 -12.64 2.66 23.81
CA ILE A 194 -12.52 3.39 22.54
C ILE A 194 -12.40 2.40 21.38
N ARG A 195 -13.24 2.56 20.36
CA ARG A 195 -13.13 1.76 19.11
C ARG A 195 -11.82 2.08 18.38
N GLY A 196 -11.27 1.08 17.67
CA GLY A 196 -10.04 1.27 16.88
C GLY A 196 -8.76 1.33 17.73
N VAL A 197 -8.83 0.90 18.99
CA VAL A 197 -7.64 0.75 19.85
C VAL A 197 -7.37 -0.70 20.19
N CYS A 198 -6.09 -1.00 20.45
CA CYS A 198 -5.64 -2.21 21.12
C CYS A 198 -4.98 -1.84 22.44
N TYR A 199 -5.14 -2.70 23.44
CA TYR A 199 -4.55 -2.57 24.77
C TYR A 199 -4.23 -3.95 25.35
N LYS A 200 -3.54 -3.98 26.48
CA LYS A 200 -3.17 -5.23 27.17
C LYS A 200 -3.75 -5.22 28.58
N ILE A 201 -4.27 -6.38 29.00
CA ILE A 201 -4.73 -6.65 30.36
C ILE A 201 -4.02 -7.90 30.89
N ARG A 202 -4.09 -8.13 32.19
CA ARG A 202 -3.62 -9.40 32.79
C ARG A 202 -4.67 -10.49 32.60
N THR A 203 -4.25 -11.74 32.66
CA THR A 203 -5.16 -12.91 32.50
C THR A 203 -6.17 -13.06 33.65
N ASP A 204 -5.90 -12.45 34.77
CA ASP A 204 -6.75 -12.38 35.97
C ASP A 204 -7.71 -11.18 35.96
N ASP A 205 -7.56 -10.25 35.00
CA ASP A 205 -8.47 -9.12 34.84
C ASP A 205 -9.78 -9.54 34.15
N TYR A 206 -10.76 -8.63 34.21
CA TYR A 206 -12.02 -8.82 33.50
C TYR A 206 -11.83 -8.82 31.98
N VAL A 207 -12.23 -9.90 31.32
CA VAL A 207 -12.23 -10.02 29.86
C VAL A 207 -13.60 -9.57 29.32
N PRO A 208 -13.65 -8.71 28.30
CA PRO A 208 -14.91 -8.28 27.69
C PRO A 208 -15.78 -9.47 27.26
N LYS A 209 -17.11 -9.36 27.38
CA LYS A 209 -18.06 -10.35 26.89
C LYS A 209 -18.19 -10.28 25.37
N SER A 210 -18.61 -11.37 24.73
CA SER A 210 -18.86 -11.45 23.27
C SER A 210 -17.63 -11.20 22.39
N VAL A 211 -16.48 -11.69 22.84
CA VAL A 211 -15.21 -11.61 22.10
C VAL A 211 -15.03 -12.77 21.11
N VAL A 212 -14.18 -12.57 20.11
CA VAL A 212 -13.62 -13.65 19.28
C VAL A 212 -12.19 -13.91 19.75
N GLU A 213 -11.95 -15.07 20.31
CA GLU A 213 -10.61 -15.46 20.76
C GLU A 213 -9.81 -16.05 19.60
N LEU A 214 -8.63 -15.47 19.36
CA LEU A 214 -7.63 -16.00 18.44
C LEU A 214 -6.79 -17.06 19.14
N PRO A 215 -6.20 -18.02 18.41
CA PRO A 215 -5.13 -18.87 18.95
C PRO A 215 -4.07 -18.02 19.64
N SER A 216 -3.55 -18.48 20.80
CA SER A 216 -2.57 -17.71 21.57
C SER A 216 -1.27 -17.46 20.79
N TYR A 217 -0.46 -16.50 21.25
CA TYR A 217 0.86 -16.23 20.66
C TYR A 217 1.73 -17.49 20.58
N GLU A 218 1.75 -18.27 21.65
CA GLU A 218 2.52 -19.51 21.71
C GLU A 218 2.04 -20.52 20.65
N ARG A 219 0.72 -20.70 20.52
CA ARG A 219 0.14 -21.59 19.51
C ARG A 219 0.42 -21.15 18.09
N VAL A 220 0.25 -19.85 17.76
CA VAL A 220 0.52 -19.36 16.40
C VAL A 220 2.02 -19.37 16.06
N LYS A 221 2.88 -19.39 17.07
CA LYS A 221 4.33 -19.56 16.88
C LYS A 221 4.72 -21.01 16.58
N GLU A 222 4.05 -21.96 17.19
CA GLU A 222 4.34 -23.40 17.09
C GLU A 222 3.61 -24.05 15.90
N ASP A 223 2.34 -23.68 15.68
CA ASP A 223 1.48 -24.29 14.66
C ASP A 223 1.12 -23.29 13.54
N LYS A 224 1.56 -23.60 12.34
CA LYS A 224 1.26 -22.84 11.13
C LYS A 224 -0.24 -22.79 10.80
N ARG A 225 -1.01 -23.84 11.16
CA ARG A 225 -2.46 -23.90 10.95
C ARG A 225 -3.18 -22.89 11.85
N ASP A 226 -2.77 -22.81 13.11
CA ASP A 226 -3.30 -21.83 14.05
C ASP A 226 -2.97 -20.39 13.61
N TYR A 227 -1.77 -20.16 13.05
CA TYR A 227 -1.42 -18.85 12.46
C TYR A 227 -2.33 -18.50 11.27
N ALA A 228 -2.60 -19.45 10.37
CA ALA A 228 -3.49 -19.23 9.23
C ALA A 228 -4.93 -18.91 9.69
N ILE A 229 -5.43 -19.60 10.72
CA ILE A 229 -6.75 -19.37 11.32
C ILE A 229 -6.81 -17.98 11.97
N ALA A 230 -5.78 -17.58 12.73
CA ALA A 230 -5.70 -16.25 13.34
C ALA A 230 -5.76 -15.16 12.27
N SER A 231 -4.91 -15.22 11.24
CA SER A 231 -4.87 -14.25 10.15
C SER A 231 -6.21 -14.08 9.42
N ARG A 232 -6.94 -15.18 9.21
CA ARG A 232 -8.28 -15.12 8.61
C ARG A 232 -9.26 -14.40 9.53
N ARG A 233 -9.30 -14.75 10.83
CA ARG A 233 -10.21 -14.14 11.81
C ARG A 233 -9.94 -12.64 11.97
N GLU A 234 -8.68 -12.23 12.00
CA GLU A 234 -8.28 -10.82 12.03
C GLU A 234 -8.88 -10.02 10.85
N LEU A 235 -8.81 -10.58 9.63
CA LEU A 235 -9.38 -9.93 8.46
C LEU A 235 -10.91 -9.97 8.44
N GLU A 236 -11.54 -11.04 8.91
CA GLU A 236 -13.00 -11.18 8.98
C GLU A 236 -13.62 -10.18 9.96
N GLU A 237 -12.93 -9.84 11.03
CA GLU A 237 -13.38 -8.88 12.05
C GLU A 237 -12.83 -7.44 11.80
N ALA A 238 -12.07 -7.22 10.71
CA ALA A 238 -11.65 -5.89 10.26
C ALA A 238 -12.80 -5.15 9.54
N ASP A 239 -13.95 -5.02 10.21
CA ASP A 239 -15.19 -4.45 9.69
C ASP A 239 -15.79 -3.49 10.73
N ALA A 240 -15.94 -2.21 10.37
CA ALA A 240 -16.43 -1.19 11.28
C ALA A 240 -17.91 -1.37 11.68
N VAL A 241 -18.72 -2.08 10.86
CA VAL A 241 -20.16 -2.27 11.11
C VAL A 241 -20.41 -3.47 12.05
N ARG A 242 -19.79 -4.62 11.77
CA ARG A 242 -20.08 -5.89 12.45
C ARG A 242 -18.88 -6.55 13.12
N GLY A 243 -17.69 -5.96 13.00
CA GLY A 243 -16.49 -6.48 13.65
C GLY A 243 -16.67 -6.57 15.16
N LYS A 244 -16.17 -7.67 15.72
CA LYS A 244 -16.20 -7.93 17.16
C LYS A 244 -14.86 -7.59 17.79
N THR A 245 -14.86 -7.48 19.11
CA THR A 245 -13.62 -7.43 19.89
C THR A 245 -12.86 -8.74 19.69
N LEU A 246 -11.57 -8.64 19.35
CA LEU A 246 -10.64 -9.75 19.25
C LEU A 246 -9.76 -9.81 20.49
N ILE A 247 -9.49 -11.01 20.99
CA ILE A 247 -8.50 -11.23 22.03
C ILE A 247 -7.46 -12.25 21.59
N GLN A 248 -6.22 -12.07 22.04
CA GLN A 248 -5.12 -13.02 21.85
C GLN A 248 -4.29 -13.12 23.13
N ARG A 249 -4.11 -14.35 23.64
CA ARG A 249 -3.32 -14.58 24.85
C ARG A 249 -1.81 -14.53 24.52
N HIS A 250 -1.05 -13.90 25.42
CA HIS A 250 0.40 -13.77 25.39
C HIS A 250 0.95 -14.05 26.79
N GLY A 251 1.14 -15.32 27.14
CA GLY A 251 1.53 -15.75 28.49
C GLY A 251 0.55 -15.25 29.55
N LYS A 252 1.02 -14.42 30.48
CA LYS A 252 0.21 -13.83 31.57
C LYS A 252 -0.60 -12.58 31.19
N TYR A 253 -0.59 -12.21 29.90
CA TYR A 253 -1.34 -11.06 29.39
C TYR A 253 -2.32 -11.50 28.30
N ILE A 254 -3.32 -10.68 28.11
CA ILE A 254 -4.27 -10.75 27.00
C ILE A 254 -4.16 -9.44 26.23
N LEU A 255 -3.88 -9.55 24.93
CA LEU A 255 -4.08 -8.47 23.99
C LEU A 255 -5.56 -8.37 23.67
N VAL A 256 -6.15 -7.19 23.79
CA VAL A 256 -7.53 -6.89 23.40
C VAL A 256 -7.51 -5.90 22.25
N GLN A 257 -8.19 -6.21 21.14
CA GLN A 257 -8.47 -5.27 20.06
C GLN A 257 -9.95 -4.97 20.03
N ASN A 258 -10.33 -3.72 20.25
CA ASN A 258 -11.71 -3.27 20.07
C ASN A 258 -12.11 -3.31 18.58
N PRO A 259 -13.41 -3.33 18.26
CA PRO A 259 -13.86 -3.22 16.87
C PRO A 259 -13.28 -2.00 16.16
N PRO A 260 -13.06 -2.05 14.84
CA PRO A 260 -12.55 -0.89 14.10
C PRO A 260 -13.40 0.36 14.33
N MET A 261 -12.74 1.53 14.36
CA MET A 261 -13.45 2.82 14.34
C MET A 261 -14.28 2.94 13.05
N GLN A 262 -15.40 3.65 13.14
CA GLN A 262 -16.18 3.98 11.95
C GLN A 262 -15.31 4.82 11.01
N PRO A 263 -15.35 4.56 9.69
CA PRO A 263 -14.69 5.43 8.72
C PRO A 263 -15.24 6.86 8.83
N LEU A 264 -14.36 7.85 8.64
CA LEU A 264 -14.79 9.24 8.60
C LEU A 264 -15.87 9.43 7.52
N ASP A 265 -16.95 10.10 7.86
CA ASP A 265 -17.94 10.53 6.87
C ASP A 265 -17.41 11.69 6.00
N THR A 266 -18.19 12.12 5.02
CA THR A 266 -17.79 13.20 4.10
C THR A 266 -17.48 14.50 4.83
N LYS A 267 -18.27 14.89 5.84
CA LYS A 267 -18.04 16.14 6.59
C LYS A 267 -16.76 16.06 7.41
N GLN A 268 -16.51 14.93 8.05
CA GLN A 268 -15.30 14.68 8.83
C GLN A 268 -14.05 14.63 7.93
N LEU A 269 -14.16 14.03 6.74
CA LEU A 269 -13.07 14.07 5.77
C LEU A 269 -12.81 15.49 5.28
N ASP A 270 -13.84 16.24 4.92
CA ASP A 270 -13.72 17.63 4.49
C ASP A 270 -13.04 18.47 5.58
N TYR A 271 -13.43 18.28 6.84
CA TYR A 271 -12.78 18.92 7.98
C TYR A 271 -11.28 18.60 8.07
N VAL A 272 -10.91 17.32 8.02
CA VAL A 272 -9.49 16.91 8.10
C VAL A 272 -8.66 17.52 6.97
N TYR A 273 -9.20 17.58 5.76
CA TYR A 273 -8.46 18.13 4.61
C TYR A 273 -8.53 19.68 4.52
N SER A 274 -9.41 20.34 5.27
CA SER A 274 -9.45 21.81 5.39
C SER A 274 -8.50 22.37 6.44
N LEU A 275 -7.88 21.52 7.27
CA LEU A 275 -6.92 21.97 8.28
C LEU A 275 -5.74 22.71 7.63
N PRO A 276 -5.14 23.65 8.36
CA PRO A 276 -4.16 24.60 7.78
C PRO A 276 -2.77 24.00 7.62
N TYR A 277 -2.60 23.12 6.64
CA TYR A 277 -1.30 22.55 6.29
C TYR A 277 -0.43 23.55 5.55
N GLU A 278 0.87 23.64 5.92
CA GLU A 278 1.88 24.43 5.20
C GLU A 278 2.20 23.87 3.81
N ARG A 279 1.84 22.62 3.54
CA ARG A 279 2.13 21.84 2.31
C ARG A 279 3.60 21.87 1.92
N TRP A 280 4.47 21.90 2.92
CA TRP A 280 5.92 21.91 2.75
C TRP A 280 6.60 21.31 3.99
N TYR A 281 7.90 21.33 3.98
CA TYR A 281 8.75 20.96 5.12
C TYR A 281 9.42 22.21 5.73
N PRO A 282 9.79 22.19 7.02
CA PRO A 282 10.49 23.27 7.70
C PRO A 282 11.80 23.67 7.01
N LYS A 283 12.13 24.95 7.06
CA LYS A 283 13.30 25.52 6.39
C LYS A 283 14.64 24.89 6.77
N CYS A 284 14.74 24.32 7.98
CA CYS A 284 15.95 23.62 8.45
C CYS A 284 16.36 22.44 7.55
N TYR A 285 15.45 21.87 6.76
CA TYR A 285 15.75 20.79 5.84
C TYR A 285 16.29 21.25 4.47
N GLU A 286 16.17 22.53 4.12
CA GLU A 286 16.63 23.05 2.83
C GLU A 286 18.15 22.86 2.65
N SER A 287 18.93 23.17 3.68
CA SER A 287 20.40 22.99 3.67
C SER A 287 20.82 21.53 3.56
N LEU A 288 19.94 20.59 3.89
CA LEU A 288 20.16 19.14 3.79
C LEU A 288 19.70 18.54 2.45
N GLY A 289 19.14 19.37 1.55
CA GLY A 289 18.60 18.93 0.26
C GLY A 289 17.09 18.68 0.25
N GLY A 290 16.35 19.15 1.26
CA GLY A 290 14.91 19.01 1.39
C GLY A 290 14.45 17.58 1.73
N VAL A 291 13.16 17.34 1.67
CA VAL A 291 12.55 16.00 1.90
C VAL A 291 11.93 15.51 0.59
N PRO A 292 12.57 14.55 -0.12
CA PRO A 292 12.14 14.16 -1.47
C PRO A 292 10.71 13.68 -1.58
N GLY A 293 10.18 13.04 -0.52
CA GLY A 293 8.81 12.50 -0.49
C GLY A 293 7.71 13.52 -0.76
N ILE A 294 7.95 14.82 -0.52
CA ILE A 294 6.97 15.88 -0.82
C ILE A 294 6.71 16.01 -2.32
N ASN A 295 7.71 15.75 -3.17
CA ASN A 295 7.61 15.96 -4.62
C ASN A 295 6.54 15.09 -5.28
N GLU A 296 6.22 13.95 -4.68
CA GLU A 296 5.20 13.03 -5.20
C GLU A 296 3.77 13.54 -4.93
N VAL A 297 3.58 14.34 -3.87
CA VAL A 297 2.25 14.68 -3.34
C VAL A 297 1.96 16.18 -3.26
N LEU A 298 2.93 17.05 -3.48
CA LEU A 298 2.83 18.49 -3.19
C LEU A 298 1.54 19.16 -3.71
N PHE A 299 1.15 18.87 -4.93
CA PHE A 299 -0.09 19.35 -5.56
C PHE A 299 -0.96 18.16 -5.98
N SER A 300 -1.08 17.18 -5.12
CA SER A 300 -2.05 16.10 -5.24
C SER A 300 -3.25 16.33 -4.34
N ILE A 301 -4.41 15.85 -4.77
CA ILE A 301 -5.66 15.91 -4.02
C ILE A 301 -6.09 14.49 -3.72
N THR A 302 -6.19 14.15 -2.43
CA THR A 302 -6.78 12.88 -2.00
C THR A 302 -8.28 13.08 -1.86
N HIS A 303 -9.07 12.41 -2.71
CA HIS A 303 -10.51 12.58 -2.72
C HIS A 303 -11.29 11.43 -2.05
N ASN A 304 -10.63 10.30 -1.77
CA ASN A 304 -11.24 9.13 -1.14
C ASN A 304 -10.29 8.44 -0.17
N ARG A 305 -10.84 7.59 0.69
CA ARG A 305 -10.14 6.65 1.56
C ARG A 305 -10.82 5.28 1.51
N GLY A 306 -10.07 4.23 1.89
CA GLY A 306 -10.54 2.85 1.84
C GLY A 306 -10.48 2.22 0.45
N CYS A 307 -10.51 0.88 0.40
CA CYS A 307 -10.45 0.15 -0.86
C CYS A 307 -11.13 -1.22 -0.75
N PHE A 308 -12.26 -1.41 -1.44
CA PHE A 308 -12.97 -2.69 -1.47
C PHE A 308 -12.35 -3.73 -2.42
N GLY A 309 -11.27 -3.39 -3.12
CA GLY A 309 -10.51 -4.33 -3.95
C GLY A 309 -9.96 -5.52 -3.18
N ALA A 310 -9.58 -5.30 -1.92
CA ALA A 310 -9.22 -6.34 -0.95
C ALA A 310 -8.23 -7.40 -1.48
N CYS A 311 -7.20 -6.96 -2.23
CA CYS A 311 -6.12 -7.84 -2.69
C CYS A 311 -5.39 -8.45 -1.49
N ASN A 312 -5.08 -9.73 -1.53
CA ASN A 312 -4.51 -10.50 -0.40
C ASN A 312 -3.13 -10.02 0.06
N PHE A 313 -2.37 -9.40 -0.81
CA PHE A 313 -1.02 -8.90 -0.53
C PHE A 313 -1.00 -7.43 -0.07
N CYS A 314 -2.15 -6.73 -0.13
CA CYS A 314 -2.19 -5.29 0.08
C CYS A 314 -2.53 -4.94 1.53
N SER A 315 -1.63 -4.22 2.20
CA SER A 315 -1.82 -3.75 3.57
C SER A 315 -2.87 -2.64 3.71
N LEU A 316 -3.23 -1.94 2.62
CA LEU A 316 -4.22 -0.86 2.66
C LEU A 316 -5.58 -1.33 3.16
N ALA A 317 -6.06 -2.51 2.70
CA ALA A 317 -7.33 -3.06 3.16
C ALA A 317 -7.33 -3.39 4.66
N PHE A 318 -6.15 -3.75 5.21
CA PHE A 318 -5.98 -4.07 6.62
C PHE A 318 -5.78 -2.83 7.50
N HIS A 319 -5.20 -1.76 6.94
CA HIS A 319 -4.93 -0.50 7.65
C HIS A 319 -6.07 0.51 7.48
N GLN A 320 -6.42 0.89 6.24
CA GLN A 320 -7.47 1.90 5.99
C GLN A 320 -8.90 1.33 6.01
N GLY A 321 -9.03 0.00 5.92
CA GLY A 321 -10.32 -0.65 5.79
C GLY A 321 -10.80 -0.76 4.34
N ARG A 322 -11.92 -1.46 4.17
CA ARG A 322 -12.51 -1.80 2.88
C ARG A 322 -13.75 -0.96 2.54
N ALA A 323 -14.20 -0.11 3.44
CA ALA A 323 -15.28 0.85 3.19
C ALA A 323 -14.70 2.09 2.50
N VAL A 324 -15.23 2.43 1.34
CA VAL A 324 -14.85 3.65 0.63
C VAL A 324 -15.64 4.82 1.18
N THR A 325 -14.94 5.87 1.57
CA THR A 325 -15.49 7.17 1.98
C THR A 325 -14.83 8.27 1.16
N VAL A 326 -15.58 9.35 0.91
CA VAL A 326 -15.21 10.38 -0.07
C VAL A 326 -15.36 11.79 0.50
N ARG A 327 -14.54 12.69 0.01
CA ARG A 327 -14.69 14.13 0.24
C ARG A 327 -15.79 14.70 -0.65
N SER A 328 -16.40 15.79 -0.20
CA SER A 328 -17.33 16.56 -1.02
C SER A 328 -16.60 17.20 -2.22
N GLU A 329 -17.34 17.43 -3.28
CA GLU A 329 -16.86 18.20 -4.43
C GLU A 329 -16.35 19.58 -3.99
N LYS A 330 -17.12 20.28 -3.13
CA LYS A 330 -16.77 21.60 -2.60
C LYS A 330 -15.37 21.60 -1.97
N SER A 331 -15.10 20.68 -1.07
CA SER A 331 -13.82 20.54 -0.38
C SER A 331 -12.65 20.31 -1.36
N ILE A 332 -12.87 19.52 -2.42
CA ILE A 332 -11.87 19.24 -3.45
C ILE A 332 -11.57 20.48 -4.29
N ILE A 333 -12.59 21.26 -4.65
CA ILE A 333 -12.45 22.48 -5.44
C ILE A 333 -11.72 23.56 -4.63
N GLU A 334 -12.14 23.80 -3.38
CA GLU A 334 -11.50 24.77 -2.48
C GLU A 334 -10.01 24.45 -2.28
N GLU A 335 -9.67 23.17 -2.12
CA GLU A 335 -8.26 22.76 -2.03
C GLU A 335 -7.50 23.06 -3.33
N ALA A 336 -8.08 22.78 -4.48
CA ALA A 336 -7.44 23.06 -5.77
C ALA A 336 -7.24 24.58 -5.99
N GLU A 337 -8.21 25.40 -5.59
CA GLU A 337 -8.12 26.86 -5.67
C GLU A 337 -7.00 27.39 -4.76
N SER A 338 -6.84 26.84 -3.55
CA SER A 338 -5.75 27.21 -2.65
C SER A 338 -4.34 26.97 -3.22
N PHE A 339 -4.20 26.10 -4.22
CA PHE A 339 -2.90 25.89 -4.87
C PHE A 339 -2.47 27.11 -5.69
N LEU A 340 -3.40 27.92 -6.19
CA LEU A 340 -3.10 29.10 -7.01
C LEU A 340 -2.29 30.15 -6.25
N ASP A 341 -2.46 30.22 -4.93
CA ASP A 341 -1.73 31.16 -4.07
C ASP A 341 -0.32 30.65 -3.71
N ASN A 342 0.00 29.40 -4.04
CA ASN A 342 1.30 28.83 -3.72
C ASN A 342 2.33 29.16 -4.83
N PRO A 343 3.43 29.87 -4.51
CA PRO A 343 4.42 30.28 -5.52
C PRO A 343 5.15 29.10 -6.20
N ARG A 344 5.07 27.91 -5.65
CA ARG A 344 5.63 26.68 -6.24
C ARG A 344 4.68 26.02 -7.24
N PHE A 345 3.42 26.47 -7.31
CA PHE A 345 2.42 25.85 -8.17
C PHE A 345 2.66 26.19 -9.64
N LYS A 346 2.92 25.19 -10.45
CA LYS A 346 3.16 25.31 -11.89
C LYS A 346 1.89 25.12 -12.73
N CYS A 347 0.73 25.38 -12.17
CA CYS A 347 -0.58 25.22 -12.79
C CYS A 347 -0.96 23.76 -13.15
N TYR A 348 -0.33 22.78 -12.51
CA TYR A 348 -0.60 21.36 -12.74
C TYR A 348 -1.00 20.67 -11.43
N ILE A 349 -2.20 20.09 -11.38
CA ILE A 349 -2.57 19.15 -10.34
C ILE A 349 -1.95 17.80 -10.71
N SER A 350 -1.05 17.32 -9.88
CA SER A 350 -0.24 16.13 -10.17
C SER A 350 -1.03 14.82 -10.06
N ASP A 351 -2.06 14.80 -9.21
CA ASP A 351 -2.94 13.66 -9.01
C ASP A 351 -4.26 14.09 -8.36
N VAL A 352 -5.36 13.55 -8.80
CA VAL A 352 -6.64 13.58 -8.09
C VAL A 352 -6.98 12.12 -7.80
N GLY A 353 -6.59 11.64 -6.62
CA GLY A 353 -6.54 10.21 -6.37
C GLY A 353 -6.81 9.79 -4.94
N GLY A 354 -6.30 8.63 -4.59
CA GLY A 354 -6.46 8.00 -3.28
C GLY A 354 -5.91 6.57 -3.32
N PRO A 355 -6.30 5.69 -2.38
CA PRO A 355 -5.90 4.28 -2.40
C PRO A 355 -6.26 3.57 -3.71
N THR A 356 -7.33 4.01 -4.35
CA THR A 356 -7.78 3.65 -5.70
C THR A 356 -8.43 4.88 -6.30
N ALA A 357 -7.85 5.42 -7.36
CA ALA A 357 -8.27 6.73 -7.89
C ALA A 357 -9.74 6.77 -8.33
N ASN A 358 -10.26 5.72 -8.92
CA ASN A 358 -11.59 5.71 -9.48
C ASN A 358 -12.69 5.13 -8.56
N PHE A 359 -12.45 5.10 -7.23
CA PHE A 359 -13.48 4.72 -6.26
C PHE A 359 -14.11 5.96 -5.62
N ARG A 360 -15.40 6.22 -5.88
CA ARG A 360 -16.18 7.24 -5.18
C ARG A 360 -17.48 6.71 -4.57
N LEU A 361 -17.90 5.53 -4.97
CA LEU A 361 -19.06 4.87 -4.42
C LEU A 361 -18.66 3.78 -3.42
N PRO A 362 -19.50 3.46 -2.43
CA PRO A 362 -19.38 2.21 -1.70
C PRO A 362 -19.53 1.05 -2.67
N SER A 363 -18.99 -0.11 -2.32
CA SER A 363 -19.09 -1.27 -3.22
C SER A 363 -20.54 -1.67 -3.52
N CYS A 364 -21.45 -1.54 -2.54
CA CYS A 364 -22.89 -1.77 -2.69
C CYS A 364 -23.66 -1.25 -1.45
N GLU A 365 -24.97 -1.06 -1.57
CA GLU A 365 -25.83 -0.63 -0.44
C GLU A 365 -25.86 -1.61 0.74
N LYS A 366 -25.69 -2.91 0.46
CA LYS A 366 -25.60 -3.92 1.50
C LYS A 366 -24.41 -3.67 2.43
N GLN A 367 -23.26 -3.25 1.89
CA GLN A 367 -22.07 -2.97 2.68
C GLN A 367 -22.29 -1.90 3.74
N LYS A 368 -23.04 -0.84 3.42
CA LYS A 368 -23.34 0.25 4.36
C LYS A 368 -24.14 -0.25 5.57
N LYS A 369 -25.09 -1.17 5.36
CA LYS A 369 -26.03 -1.62 6.38
C LYS A 369 -25.53 -2.84 7.16
N LEU A 370 -24.92 -3.80 6.48
CA LEU A 370 -24.58 -5.12 7.02
C LEU A 370 -23.08 -5.37 7.10
N GLY A 371 -22.25 -4.39 6.72
CA GLY A 371 -20.80 -4.53 6.65
C GLY A 371 -20.33 -5.41 5.49
N LEU A 372 -19.07 -5.79 5.54
CA LEU A 372 -18.36 -6.50 4.47
C LEU A 372 -18.80 -7.97 4.34
N CYS A 373 -18.85 -8.48 3.13
CA CYS A 373 -19.06 -9.92 2.90
C CYS A 373 -17.85 -10.73 3.39
N LYS A 374 -18.08 -11.76 4.22
CA LYS A 374 -17.02 -12.67 4.71
C LYS A 374 -16.52 -13.59 3.59
N ASN A 375 -17.44 -14.08 2.75
CA ASN A 375 -17.19 -15.17 1.80
C ASN A 375 -17.07 -14.72 0.34
N ARG A 376 -17.12 -13.41 0.06
CA ARG A 376 -17.05 -12.89 -1.30
C ARG A 376 -16.28 -11.57 -1.35
N ARG A 377 -15.48 -11.42 -2.40
CA ARG A 377 -14.89 -10.14 -2.79
C ARG A 377 -15.76 -9.45 -3.83
N CYS A 378 -15.63 -8.12 -3.89
CA CYS A 378 -16.44 -7.32 -4.81
C CYS A 378 -15.99 -7.44 -6.26
N LEU A 379 -14.67 -7.58 -6.49
CA LEU A 379 -14.05 -7.54 -7.82
C LEU A 379 -13.39 -8.86 -8.26
N ALA A 380 -13.19 -9.81 -7.36
CA ALA A 380 -12.43 -11.02 -7.67
C ALA A 380 -13.14 -12.30 -7.20
N PRO A 381 -12.97 -13.43 -7.94
CA PRO A 381 -12.36 -13.56 -9.26
C PRO A 381 -13.19 -12.91 -10.38
N THR A 382 -14.47 -12.70 -10.15
CA THR A 382 -15.44 -12.03 -11.03
C THR A 382 -16.19 -10.94 -10.28
N PRO A 383 -16.60 -9.85 -10.96
CA PRO A 383 -17.36 -8.77 -10.34
C PRO A 383 -18.63 -9.26 -9.62
N CYS A 384 -18.92 -8.64 -8.48
CA CYS A 384 -20.14 -8.96 -7.73
C CYS A 384 -21.37 -8.35 -8.44
N PRO A 385 -22.44 -9.11 -8.70
CA PRO A 385 -23.63 -8.58 -9.39
C PRO A 385 -24.35 -7.47 -8.62
N ASN A 386 -24.10 -7.32 -7.31
CA ASN A 386 -24.65 -6.24 -6.49
C ASN A 386 -23.70 -5.02 -6.40
N MET A 387 -22.58 -5.04 -7.12
CA MET A 387 -21.62 -3.94 -7.09
C MET A 387 -22.22 -2.72 -7.80
N GLN A 388 -22.05 -1.57 -7.18
CA GLN A 388 -22.40 -0.29 -7.79
C GLN A 388 -21.18 0.25 -8.55
N VAL A 389 -21.39 0.56 -9.83
CA VAL A 389 -20.35 1.11 -10.69
C VAL A 389 -20.85 2.40 -11.31
N SER A 390 -20.15 3.49 -11.07
CA SER A 390 -20.34 4.76 -11.77
C SER A 390 -19.14 5.67 -11.54
N HIS A 391 -18.69 6.33 -12.58
CA HIS A 391 -17.65 7.34 -12.54
C HIS A 391 -18.17 8.76 -12.79
N THR A 392 -19.51 8.96 -12.88
CA THR A 392 -20.13 10.25 -13.22
C THR A 392 -19.71 11.36 -12.27
N GLU A 393 -19.85 11.16 -10.96
CA GLU A 393 -19.45 12.16 -9.95
C GLU A 393 -17.95 12.48 -10.02
N TYR A 394 -17.12 11.48 -10.24
CA TYR A 394 -15.68 11.68 -10.36
C TYR A 394 -15.33 12.49 -11.61
N LEU A 395 -15.98 12.19 -12.72
CA LEU A 395 -15.82 12.92 -13.98
C LEU A 395 -16.25 14.38 -13.85
N ASP A 396 -17.35 14.65 -13.18
CA ASP A 396 -17.85 16.02 -12.96
C ASP A 396 -16.86 16.86 -12.13
N ILE A 397 -16.28 16.26 -11.08
CA ILE A 397 -15.22 16.89 -10.29
C ILE A 397 -14.00 17.21 -11.17
N LEU A 398 -13.55 16.27 -11.97
CA LEU A 398 -12.40 16.45 -12.86
C LEU A 398 -12.64 17.54 -13.90
N ARG A 399 -13.86 17.65 -14.44
CA ARG A 399 -14.29 18.71 -15.35
C ARG A 399 -14.25 20.08 -14.68
N LYS A 400 -14.77 20.19 -13.46
CA LYS A 400 -14.74 21.43 -12.67
C LYS A 400 -13.32 21.85 -12.37
N LEU A 401 -12.47 20.93 -11.92
CA LEU A 401 -11.04 21.21 -11.67
C LEU A 401 -10.30 21.73 -12.92
N ARG A 402 -10.59 21.18 -14.11
CA ARG A 402 -9.99 21.65 -15.37
C ARG A 402 -10.45 23.06 -15.75
N ASN A 403 -11.64 23.47 -15.30
CA ASN A 403 -12.23 24.77 -15.63
C ASN A 403 -11.83 25.88 -14.65
N ILE A 404 -11.11 25.58 -13.57
CA ILE A 404 -10.57 26.59 -12.66
C ILE A 404 -9.54 27.43 -13.41
N LYS A 405 -9.77 28.76 -13.46
CA LYS A 405 -8.84 29.69 -14.08
C LYS A 405 -7.47 29.62 -13.39
N GLY A 406 -6.42 29.36 -14.15
CA GLY A 406 -5.06 29.19 -13.61
C GLY A 406 -4.60 27.72 -13.55
N ILE A 407 -5.50 26.74 -13.63
CA ILE A 407 -5.14 25.33 -13.74
C ILE A 407 -5.05 24.94 -15.22
N LYS A 408 -3.89 24.44 -15.64
CA LYS A 408 -3.62 24.04 -17.03
C LYS A 408 -3.86 22.55 -17.28
N LYS A 409 -3.56 21.70 -16.30
CA LYS A 409 -3.68 20.25 -16.40
C LYS A 409 -4.07 19.65 -15.06
N VAL A 410 -4.90 18.62 -15.11
CA VAL A 410 -5.30 17.78 -13.99
C VAL A 410 -4.98 16.34 -14.35
N PHE A 411 -4.05 15.72 -13.62
CA PHE A 411 -3.61 14.36 -13.88
C PHE A 411 -4.19 13.37 -12.87
N ILE A 412 -4.26 12.11 -13.27
CA ILE A 412 -4.52 10.95 -12.42
C ILE A 412 -3.28 10.06 -12.48
N ARG A 413 -2.54 9.97 -11.35
CA ARG A 413 -1.34 9.14 -11.20
C ARG A 413 -1.56 7.95 -10.27
N SER A 414 -2.47 8.08 -9.32
CA SER A 414 -2.91 6.99 -8.43
C SER A 414 -3.48 5.84 -9.25
N GLY A 415 -3.35 4.62 -8.72
CA GLY A 415 -3.75 3.42 -9.45
C GLY A 415 -5.24 3.40 -9.80
N ILE A 416 -5.52 3.23 -11.07
CA ILE A 416 -6.87 2.96 -11.58
C ILE A 416 -7.17 1.46 -11.43
N ARG A 417 -8.31 1.13 -10.86
CA ARG A 417 -8.87 -0.22 -10.90
C ARG A 417 -9.52 -0.41 -12.28
N PHE A 418 -8.74 -0.98 -13.18
CA PHE A 418 -9.16 -1.22 -14.57
C PHE A 418 -10.35 -2.20 -14.64
N ASP A 419 -10.40 -3.17 -13.73
CA ASP A 419 -11.45 -4.15 -13.59
C ASP A 419 -12.78 -3.55 -13.08
N TYR A 420 -12.74 -2.45 -12.33
CA TYR A 420 -13.90 -1.67 -11.96
C TYR A 420 -14.30 -0.71 -13.08
N LEU A 421 -13.33 -0.16 -13.80
CA LEU A 421 -13.57 0.79 -14.87
C LEU A 421 -14.33 0.19 -16.06
N ILE A 422 -13.98 -1.05 -16.44
CA ILE A 422 -14.63 -1.73 -17.58
C ILE A 422 -16.06 -2.23 -17.27
N GLU A 423 -16.46 -2.23 -16.00
CA GLU A 423 -17.82 -2.57 -15.59
C GLU A 423 -18.78 -1.37 -15.63
N ASP A 424 -18.28 -0.16 -15.92
CA ASP A 424 -19.14 1.03 -16.09
C ASP A 424 -19.75 1.02 -17.50
N GLU A 425 -21.08 0.97 -17.56
CA GLU A 425 -21.80 1.03 -18.84
C GLU A 425 -21.61 2.38 -19.56
N ASN A 426 -21.31 3.44 -18.79
CA ASN A 426 -20.98 4.76 -19.33
C ASN A 426 -19.46 4.90 -19.52
N ASP A 427 -19.00 4.84 -20.76
CA ASP A 427 -17.58 4.94 -21.11
C ASP A 427 -17.05 6.39 -21.16
N GLU A 428 -17.86 7.40 -20.83
CA GLU A 428 -17.52 8.82 -20.92
C GLU A 428 -16.30 9.16 -20.04
N PHE A 429 -16.28 8.65 -18.80
CA PHE A 429 -15.10 8.83 -17.94
C PHE A 429 -13.83 8.22 -18.56
N PHE A 430 -13.91 7.02 -19.14
CA PHE A 430 -12.75 6.39 -19.75
C PHE A 430 -12.24 7.18 -20.96
N ARG A 431 -13.12 7.71 -21.80
CA ARG A 431 -12.73 8.58 -22.91
C ARG A 431 -12.06 9.86 -22.43
N GLU A 432 -12.63 10.55 -21.44
CA GLU A 432 -12.03 11.78 -20.91
C GLU A 432 -10.75 11.51 -20.12
N LEU A 433 -10.62 10.39 -19.42
CA LEU A 433 -9.39 9.94 -18.81
C LEU A 433 -8.25 9.92 -19.84
N VAL A 434 -8.45 9.24 -20.96
CA VAL A 434 -7.49 9.17 -22.07
C VAL A 434 -7.21 10.56 -22.65
N LYS A 435 -8.26 11.35 -22.85
CA LYS A 435 -8.18 12.64 -23.54
C LYS A 435 -7.45 13.70 -22.71
N TYR A 436 -7.68 13.76 -21.40
CA TYR A 436 -7.29 14.91 -20.58
C TYR A 436 -6.37 14.58 -19.40
N HIS A 437 -6.44 13.36 -18.82
CA HIS A 437 -5.89 13.08 -17.49
C HIS A 437 -4.65 12.20 -17.48
N ILE A 438 -4.20 11.73 -18.65
CA ILE A 438 -2.99 10.89 -18.78
C ILE A 438 -1.89 11.68 -19.46
N SER A 439 -0.70 11.71 -18.86
CA SER A 439 0.47 12.44 -19.36
C SER A 439 1.33 11.66 -20.37
N GLY A 440 0.85 10.51 -20.87
CA GLY A 440 1.56 9.62 -21.81
C GLY A 440 1.62 8.17 -21.34
N GLN A 441 1.61 7.92 -20.03
CA GLN A 441 1.62 6.58 -19.46
C GLN A 441 0.52 6.41 -18.42
N LEU A 442 -0.26 5.34 -18.54
CA LEU A 442 -1.20 4.92 -17.52
C LEU A 442 -0.69 3.65 -16.85
N ARG A 443 -0.48 3.72 -15.54
CA ARG A 443 -0.02 2.59 -14.74
C ARG A 443 -1.21 1.83 -14.19
N VAL A 444 -1.25 0.53 -14.44
CA VAL A 444 -2.28 -0.39 -13.91
C VAL A 444 -1.62 -1.65 -13.38
N ALA A 445 -2.29 -2.35 -12.49
CA ALA A 445 -1.72 -3.45 -11.75
C ALA A 445 -2.47 -4.79 -12.02
N PRO A 446 -2.24 -5.47 -13.17
CA PRO A 446 -2.75 -6.82 -13.38
C PRO A 446 -2.06 -7.85 -12.47
N GLU A 447 -0.84 -7.61 -12.05
CA GLU A 447 0.04 -8.38 -11.16
C GLU A 447 0.56 -9.68 -11.77
N HIS A 448 -0.28 -10.52 -12.38
CA HIS A 448 0.07 -11.80 -12.98
C HIS A 448 -0.88 -12.14 -14.15
N CYS A 449 -0.61 -13.22 -14.89
CA CYS A 449 -1.51 -13.73 -15.94
C CYS A 449 -2.12 -15.11 -15.60
N SER A 450 -1.46 -15.93 -14.77
CA SER A 450 -2.00 -17.22 -14.34
C SER A 450 -3.22 -17.05 -13.43
N ALA A 451 -4.34 -17.68 -13.80
CA ALA A 451 -5.58 -17.62 -13.02
C ALA A 451 -5.39 -18.17 -11.61
N ALA A 452 -4.62 -19.26 -11.45
CA ALA A 452 -4.35 -19.86 -10.14
C ALA A 452 -3.59 -18.89 -9.21
N VAL A 453 -2.64 -18.12 -9.73
CA VAL A 453 -1.89 -17.12 -8.97
C VAL A 453 -2.77 -15.92 -8.64
N LEU A 454 -3.57 -15.44 -9.61
CA LEU A 454 -4.50 -14.31 -9.43
C LEU A 454 -5.57 -14.63 -8.38
N ASP A 455 -6.07 -15.85 -8.31
CA ASP A 455 -6.98 -16.30 -7.25
C ASP A 455 -6.32 -16.18 -5.87
N LYS A 456 -5.04 -16.59 -5.72
CA LYS A 456 -4.28 -16.42 -4.47
C LYS A 456 -3.98 -14.96 -4.15
N MET A 457 -3.83 -14.11 -5.15
CA MET A 457 -3.70 -12.67 -4.99
C MET A 457 -5.02 -11.97 -4.63
N GLY A 458 -6.17 -12.60 -4.92
CA GLY A 458 -7.50 -11.99 -4.82
C GLY A 458 -7.70 -10.91 -5.89
N LYS A 459 -7.23 -11.18 -7.11
CA LYS A 459 -7.33 -10.30 -8.28
C LYS A 459 -8.25 -10.91 -9.34
N PRO A 460 -8.85 -10.10 -10.21
CA PRO A 460 -9.56 -10.61 -11.38
C PRO A 460 -8.62 -11.33 -12.34
N HIS A 461 -9.16 -12.24 -13.13
CA HIS A 461 -8.38 -12.93 -14.14
C HIS A 461 -7.94 -11.98 -15.26
N ILE A 462 -6.90 -12.41 -16.01
CA ILE A 462 -6.17 -11.56 -16.97
C ILE A 462 -7.04 -11.04 -18.14
N GLU A 463 -8.18 -11.68 -18.39
CA GLU A 463 -9.13 -11.29 -19.45
C GLU A 463 -9.67 -9.88 -19.22
N SER A 464 -9.93 -9.49 -17.98
CA SER A 464 -10.33 -8.12 -17.62
C SER A 464 -9.26 -7.09 -18.02
N TYR A 465 -7.98 -7.42 -17.81
CA TYR A 465 -6.87 -6.57 -18.25
C TYR A 465 -6.77 -6.47 -19.77
N LYS A 466 -6.94 -7.58 -20.50
CA LYS A 466 -6.94 -7.58 -21.96
C LYS A 466 -8.09 -6.75 -22.51
N CYS A 467 -9.29 -6.89 -21.93
CA CYS A 467 -10.45 -6.06 -22.29
C CYS A 467 -10.18 -4.57 -22.09
N PHE A 468 -9.66 -4.21 -20.92
CA PHE A 468 -9.26 -2.85 -20.62
C PHE A 468 -8.22 -2.30 -21.60
N CYS A 469 -7.16 -3.04 -21.93
CA CYS A 469 -6.14 -2.62 -22.88
C CYS A 469 -6.72 -2.37 -24.27
N LYS A 470 -7.62 -3.24 -24.74
CA LYS A 470 -8.30 -3.06 -26.01
C LYS A 470 -9.09 -1.74 -26.04
N MET A 471 -9.91 -1.48 -25.03
CA MET A 471 -10.68 -0.24 -24.93
C MET A 471 -9.76 0.99 -24.85
N PHE A 472 -8.67 0.90 -24.05
CA PHE A 472 -7.70 1.99 -23.88
C PHE A 472 -7.06 2.37 -25.21
N TYR A 473 -6.59 1.41 -25.98
CA TYR A 473 -5.93 1.68 -27.28
C TYR A 473 -6.92 2.11 -28.35
N ASP A 474 -8.17 1.65 -28.31
CA ASP A 474 -9.23 2.13 -29.19
C ASP A 474 -9.54 3.61 -28.93
N PHE A 475 -9.66 4.04 -27.68
CA PHE A 475 -9.87 5.45 -27.32
C PHE A 475 -8.63 6.30 -27.60
N THR A 476 -7.45 5.84 -27.27
CA THR A 476 -6.18 6.52 -27.57
C THR A 476 -6.01 6.77 -29.07
N GLY A 477 -6.38 5.77 -29.89
CA GLY A 477 -6.36 5.86 -31.36
C GLY A 477 -7.34 6.90 -31.89
N LYS A 478 -8.57 6.96 -31.35
CA LYS A 478 -9.58 7.95 -31.73
C LYS A 478 -9.17 9.40 -31.38
N GLU A 479 -8.47 9.57 -30.24
CA GLU A 479 -7.98 10.87 -29.78
C GLU A 479 -6.61 11.26 -30.38
N ASN A 480 -6.02 10.44 -31.26
CA ASN A 480 -4.69 10.63 -31.85
C ASN A 480 -3.60 10.87 -30.78
N LYS A 481 -3.66 10.17 -29.66
CA LYS A 481 -2.71 10.26 -28.56
C LYS A 481 -1.62 9.20 -28.66
N ASP A 482 -0.41 9.57 -28.23
CA ASP A 482 0.72 8.63 -28.08
C ASP A 482 0.83 8.26 -26.60
N GLN A 483 -0.03 7.32 -26.17
CA GLN A 483 -0.16 6.91 -24.78
C GLN A 483 -0.01 5.39 -24.66
N TYR A 484 0.48 4.95 -23.49
CA TYR A 484 0.81 3.53 -23.26
C TYR A 484 0.32 3.09 -21.89
N VAL A 485 -0.16 1.84 -21.82
CA VAL A 485 -0.41 1.14 -20.58
C VAL A 485 0.91 0.56 -20.06
N VAL A 486 1.23 0.82 -18.80
CA VAL A 486 2.39 0.27 -18.10
C VAL A 486 1.89 -0.70 -17.03
N PRO A 487 1.94 -2.01 -17.24
CA PRO A 487 1.49 -2.97 -16.25
C PRO A 487 2.51 -3.12 -15.11
N TYR A 488 2.03 -3.10 -13.89
CA TYR A 488 2.76 -3.60 -12.73
C TYR A 488 2.57 -5.12 -12.66
N LEU A 489 3.71 -5.83 -12.57
CA LEU A 489 3.76 -7.28 -12.49
C LEU A 489 4.56 -7.69 -11.26
N MET A 490 4.09 -8.73 -10.58
CA MET A 490 4.69 -9.23 -9.35
C MET A 490 5.23 -10.65 -9.56
N SER A 491 6.47 -10.88 -9.17
CA SER A 491 7.07 -12.21 -9.12
C SER A 491 7.01 -12.80 -7.72
N SER A 492 7.09 -14.12 -7.62
CA SER A 492 7.30 -14.85 -6.37
C SER A 492 6.18 -14.71 -5.33
N HIS A 493 4.95 -14.40 -5.75
CA HIS A 493 3.78 -14.45 -4.86
C HIS A 493 3.48 -15.91 -4.44
N PRO A 494 2.98 -16.17 -3.22
CA PRO A 494 2.45 -17.48 -2.86
C PRO A 494 1.45 -17.99 -3.91
N GLY A 495 1.63 -19.23 -4.36
CA GLY A 495 0.92 -19.84 -5.48
C GLY A 495 1.67 -19.77 -6.83
N SER A 496 2.68 -18.93 -6.97
CA SER A 496 3.43 -18.80 -8.24
C SER A 496 4.55 -19.85 -8.34
N THR A 497 4.33 -20.86 -9.16
CA THR A 497 5.36 -21.86 -9.54
C THR A 497 6.27 -21.33 -10.64
N LEU A 498 7.34 -22.07 -10.96
CA LEU A 498 8.16 -21.72 -12.12
C LEU A 498 7.40 -21.85 -13.46
N SER A 499 6.41 -22.76 -13.54
CA SER A 499 5.52 -22.85 -14.71
C SER A 499 4.69 -21.59 -14.89
N ASP A 500 4.10 -21.06 -13.81
CA ASP A 500 3.33 -19.83 -13.85
C ASP A 500 4.22 -18.63 -14.22
N ALA A 501 5.46 -18.59 -13.74
CA ALA A 501 6.42 -17.55 -14.10
C ALA A 501 6.85 -17.62 -15.58
N VAL A 502 6.94 -18.82 -16.17
CA VAL A 502 7.17 -19.00 -17.61
C VAL A 502 5.96 -18.55 -18.42
N GLU A 503 4.74 -18.86 -17.96
CA GLU A 503 3.50 -18.39 -18.57
C GLU A 503 3.45 -16.85 -18.58
N LEU A 504 3.81 -16.22 -17.46
CA LEU A 504 3.87 -14.76 -17.36
C LEU A 504 4.94 -14.16 -18.31
N ALA A 505 6.09 -14.81 -18.46
CA ALA A 505 7.11 -14.36 -19.41
C ALA A 505 6.63 -14.47 -20.87
N LEU A 506 5.91 -15.55 -21.21
CA LEU A 506 5.29 -15.73 -22.53
C LEU A 506 4.19 -14.70 -22.79
N PHE A 507 3.37 -14.42 -21.78
CA PHE A 507 2.38 -13.35 -21.84
C PHE A 507 3.05 -12.00 -22.13
N CYS A 508 4.08 -11.64 -21.38
CA CYS A 508 4.84 -10.41 -21.61
C CYS A 508 5.41 -10.34 -23.02
N LYS A 509 5.92 -11.45 -23.52
CA LYS A 509 6.44 -11.54 -24.90
C LYS A 509 5.35 -11.35 -25.94
N HIS A 510 4.21 -12.01 -25.77
CA HIS A 510 3.07 -11.93 -26.70
C HIS A 510 2.51 -10.51 -26.77
N GLU A 511 2.33 -9.88 -25.61
CA GLU A 511 1.81 -8.51 -25.51
C GLU A 511 2.89 -7.43 -25.73
N ASN A 512 4.12 -7.81 -26.07
CA ASN A 512 5.27 -6.90 -26.25
C ASN A 512 5.55 -6.02 -25.02
N ILE A 513 5.34 -6.57 -23.83
CA ILE A 513 5.59 -5.93 -22.55
C ILE A 513 7.04 -6.20 -22.11
N HIS A 514 7.80 -5.14 -21.83
CA HIS A 514 9.18 -5.23 -21.35
C HIS A 514 9.34 -4.52 -20.00
N PRO A 515 9.03 -5.19 -18.88
CA PRO A 515 9.07 -4.57 -17.56
C PRO A 515 10.48 -4.14 -17.18
N LYS A 516 10.73 -2.85 -17.03
CA LYS A 516 12.03 -2.34 -16.55
C LYS A 516 12.20 -2.57 -15.06
N GLN A 517 11.11 -2.51 -14.31
CA GLN A 517 11.06 -2.77 -12.89
C GLN A 517 10.12 -3.95 -12.61
N VAL A 518 10.58 -4.89 -11.83
CA VAL A 518 9.80 -6.04 -11.35
C VAL A 518 9.76 -5.97 -9.84
N GLN A 519 8.57 -6.14 -9.28
CA GLN A 519 8.40 -6.27 -7.85
C GLN A 519 8.32 -7.74 -7.47
N ASP A 520 9.20 -8.18 -6.57
CA ASP A 520 9.00 -9.46 -5.89
C ASP A 520 7.93 -9.26 -4.80
N PHE A 521 7.15 -10.29 -4.54
CA PHE A 521 6.25 -10.29 -3.41
C PHE A 521 6.99 -9.96 -2.11
N TYR A 522 6.50 -8.95 -1.41
CA TYR A 522 7.05 -8.50 -0.13
C TYR A 522 6.14 -8.94 1.02
N PRO A 523 6.57 -9.87 1.88
CA PRO A 523 5.76 -10.33 3.01
C PRO A 523 5.54 -9.21 4.03
N THR A 524 4.39 -8.54 3.92
CA THR A 524 4.00 -7.46 4.83
C THR A 524 3.10 -8.02 5.93
N PRO A 525 3.39 -7.79 7.23
CA PRO A 525 2.59 -8.30 8.33
C PRO A 525 1.08 -7.97 8.19
N GLY A 526 0.22 -8.84 8.69
CA GLY A 526 -1.25 -8.65 8.67
C GLY A 526 -1.92 -8.93 7.32
N THR A 527 -1.18 -9.25 6.26
CA THR A 527 -1.77 -9.59 4.96
C THR A 527 -1.99 -11.11 4.80
N ILE A 528 -3.05 -11.50 4.10
CA ILE A 528 -3.36 -12.91 3.81
C ILE A 528 -2.23 -13.57 3.01
N SER A 529 -1.62 -12.85 2.06
CA SER A 529 -0.49 -13.37 1.29
C SER A 529 0.73 -13.64 2.16
N THR A 530 0.98 -12.84 3.21
CA THR A 530 2.04 -13.11 4.18
C THR A 530 1.73 -14.34 5.03
N SER A 531 0.47 -14.53 5.41
CA SER A 531 0.03 -15.75 6.07
C SER A 531 0.30 -16.98 5.18
N MET A 532 -0.09 -16.96 3.91
CA MET A 532 0.23 -18.03 2.95
C MET A 532 1.74 -18.24 2.81
N PHE A 533 2.52 -17.15 2.73
CA PHE A 533 3.98 -17.21 2.61
C PHE A 533 4.64 -17.94 3.78
N TYR A 534 4.21 -17.62 5.00
CA TYR A 534 4.76 -18.24 6.21
C TYR A 534 4.26 -19.66 6.41
N THR A 535 2.94 -19.86 6.31
CA THR A 535 2.30 -21.14 6.67
C THR A 535 2.35 -22.18 5.58
N GLU A 536 2.45 -21.77 4.30
CA GLU A 536 2.23 -22.61 3.12
C GLU A 536 0.79 -23.16 3.05
N LEU A 537 -0.14 -22.50 3.75
CA LEU A 537 -1.56 -22.83 3.76
C LEU A 537 -2.39 -21.63 3.28
N ASP A 538 -3.48 -21.92 2.59
CA ASP A 538 -4.51 -20.94 2.30
C ASP A 538 -5.36 -20.72 3.56
N PRO A 539 -5.39 -19.50 4.15
CA PRO A 539 -6.11 -19.25 5.40
C PRO A 539 -7.62 -19.52 5.35
N TYR A 540 -8.23 -19.50 4.15
CA TYR A 540 -9.66 -19.76 3.99
C TYR A 540 -10.00 -21.23 3.88
N THR A 541 -9.16 -22.02 3.20
CA THR A 541 -9.43 -23.43 2.90
C THR A 541 -8.56 -24.39 3.69
N LEU A 542 -7.48 -23.90 4.29
CA LEU A 542 -6.41 -24.65 4.97
C LEU A 542 -5.74 -25.71 4.07
N LYS A 543 -5.87 -25.57 2.75
CA LYS A 543 -5.17 -26.39 1.76
C LYS A 543 -3.77 -25.83 1.53
N GLU A 544 -2.86 -26.70 1.15
CA GLU A 544 -1.49 -26.35 0.83
C GLU A 544 -1.40 -25.34 -0.33
N VAL A 545 -0.46 -24.42 -0.22
CA VAL A 545 -0.12 -23.40 -1.22
C VAL A 545 1.37 -23.47 -1.49
N TYR A 546 1.73 -23.62 -2.74
CA TYR A 546 3.12 -23.52 -3.14
C TYR A 546 3.71 -22.15 -2.83
N VAL A 547 4.91 -22.09 -2.27
CA VAL A 547 5.60 -20.82 -1.95
C VAL A 547 7.03 -20.85 -2.44
N PRO A 548 7.45 -19.94 -3.34
CA PRO A 548 8.84 -19.83 -3.80
C PRO A 548 9.70 -19.22 -2.69
N LYS A 549 10.27 -20.06 -1.80
CA LYS A 549 11.05 -19.60 -0.64
C LYS A 549 12.52 -19.37 -0.94
N SER A 550 13.11 -20.18 -1.83
CA SER A 550 14.54 -20.11 -2.10
C SER A 550 14.89 -18.83 -2.88
N GLU A 551 15.98 -18.17 -2.47
CA GLU A 551 16.52 -16.99 -3.16
C GLU A 551 16.79 -17.24 -4.66
N ASN A 552 17.29 -18.44 -4.98
CA ASN A 552 17.58 -18.86 -6.35
C ASN A 552 16.30 -18.96 -7.20
N GLU A 553 15.19 -19.45 -6.63
CA GLU A 553 13.93 -19.54 -7.35
C GLU A 553 13.29 -18.16 -7.54
N LYS A 554 13.31 -17.30 -6.52
CA LYS A 554 12.87 -15.92 -6.65
C LYS A 554 13.66 -15.18 -7.72
N ALA A 555 14.98 -15.37 -7.76
CA ALA A 555 15.83 -14.81 -8.81
C ALA A 555 15.47 -15.33 -10.20
N MET A 556 15.16 -16.64 -10.34
CA MET A 556 14.72 -17.22 -11.60
C MET A 556 13.36 -16.67 -12.06
N GLN A 557 12.37 -16.56 -11.16
CA GLN A 557 11.07 -15.99 -11.50
C GLN A 557 11.19 -14.52 -11.94
N ARG A 558 12.01 -13.73 -11.25
CA ARG A 558 12.31 -12.34 -11.64
C ARG A 558 13.01 -12.25 -12.99
N ALA A 559 14.00 -13.11 -13.21
CA ALA A 559 14.74 -13.14 -14.48
C ALA A 559 13.83 -13.48 -15.66
N LEU A 560 12.84 -14.38 -15.49
CA LEU A 560 11.85 -14.70 -16.51
C LEU A 560 11.03 -13.49 -16.93
N LEU A 561 10.62 -12.62 -16.00
CA LEU A 561 9.92 -11.36 -16.32
C LEU A 561 10.81 -10.37 -17.10
N GLN A 562 12.12 -10.46 -16.90
CA GLN A 562 13.12 -9.62 -17.57
C GLN A 562 13.99 -10.44 -18.53
N TYR A 563 13.40 -11.42 -19.23
CA TYR A 563 14.09 -12.35 -20.13
C TYR A 563 14.86 -11.67 -21.27
N PHE A 564 14.47 -10.44 -21.61
CA PHE A 564 15.09 -9.63 -22.66
C PHE A 564 16.39 -8.94 -22.23
N ILE A 565 16.71 -8.95 -20.93
CA ILE A 565 17.96 -8.39 -20.37
C ILE A 565 19.07 -9.44 -20.54
N PRO A 566 20.18 -9.11 -21.24
CA PRO A 566 21.25 -10.09 -21.55
C PRO A 566 21.85 -10.76 -20.31
N GLU A 567 22.02 -10.01 -19.23
CA GLU A 567 22.58 -10.47 -17.96
C GLU A 567 21.72 -11.54 -17.27
N ASN A 568 20.41 -11.54 -17.52
CA ASN A 568 19.46 -12.51 -16.98
C ASN A 568 19.47 -13.84 -17.75
N LYS A 569 20.04 -13.90 -18.95
CA LYS A 569 19.97 -15.06 -19.84
C LYS A 569 20.38 -16.38 -19.18
N PRO A 570 21.48 -16.49 -18.40
CA PRO A 570 21.83 -17.75 -17.73
C PRO A 570 20.75 -18.23 -16.74
N LEU A 571 20.15 -17.29 -15.98
CA LEU A 571 19.07 -17.60 -15.03
C LEU A 571 17.79 -18.01 -15.75
N VAL A 572 17.44 -17.35 -16.87
CA VAL A 572 16.28 -17.69 -17.69
C VAL A 572 16.43 -19.10 -18.27
N ILE A 573 17.59 -19.45 -18.83
CA ILE A 573 17.86 -20.80 -19.32
C ILE A 573 17.71 -21.85 -18.21
N LYS A 574 18.29 -21.57 -17.02
CA LYS A 574 18.18 -22.44 -15.85
C LYS A 574 16.71 -22.61 -15.41
N ALA A 575 15.95 -21.53 -15.40
CA ALA A 575 14.53 -21.55 -15.07
C ALA A 575 13.71 -22.38 -16.06
N LEU A 576 13.93 -22.19 -17.36
CA LEU A 576 13.25 -22.92 -18.43
C LEU A 576 13.57 -24.43 -18.38
N ILE A 577 14.83 -24.80 -18.14
CA ILE A 577 15.22 -26.21 -17.97
C ILE A 577 14.51 -26.82 -16.75
N LYS A 578 14.50 -26.11 -15.61
CA LYS A 578 13.86 -26.58 -14.38
C LYS A 578 12.34 -26.69 -14.53
N ALA A 579 11.73 -25.80 -15.30
CA ALA A 579 10.30 -25.84 -15.62
C ALA A 579 9.93 -26.85 -16.72
N GLY A 580 10.90 -27.59 -17.27
CA GLY A 580 10.66 -28.54 -18.36
C GLY A 580 10.40 -27.91 -19.74
N ARG A 581 10.67 -26.60 -19.89
CA ARG A 581 10.35 -25.80 -21.08
C ARG A 581 11.57 -25.49 -21.92
N ARG A 582 12.38 -26.54 -22.25
CA ARG A 582 13.53 -26.41 -23.15
C ARG A 582 13.14 -25.96 -24.56
N ASP A 583 11.91 -26.19 -24.99
CA ASP A 583 11.31 -25.73 -26.23
C ASP A 583 11.34 -24.21 -26.41
N LEU A 584 11.53 -23.45 -25.33
CA LEU A 584 11.62 -22.01 -25.33
C LEU A 584 13.07 -21.47 -25.38
N ILE A 585 14.04 -22.35 -25.52
CA ILE A 585 15.46 -22.00 -25.71
C ILE A 585 15.83 -22.29 -27.18
N GLY A 586 16.03 -21.26 -27.96
CA GLY A 586 16.32 -21.42 -29.42
C GLY A 586 16.27 -20.10 -30.16
N ASN A 587 16.33 -20.18 -31.49
CA ASN A 587 16.32 -19.02 -32.39
C ASN A 587 14.91 -18.71 -32.95
N ASP A 588 13.93 -19.57 -32.68
CA ASP A 588 12.58 -19.41 -33.19
C ASP A 588 11.86 -18.22 -32.49
N LYS A 589 10.87 -17.63 -33.17
CA LYS A 589 10.07 -16.51 -32.62
C LYS A 589 9.36 -16.85 -31.32
N LYS A 590 9.05 -18.13 -31.09
CA LYS A 590 8.43 -18.59 -29.82
C LYS A 590 9.39 -18.61 -28.63
N CYS A 591 10.72 -18.73 -28.88
CA CYS A 591 11.73 -18.89 -27.84
C CYS A 591 11.92 -17.59 -27.05
N LEU A 592 12.08 -17.69 -25.72
CA LEU A 592 12.36 -16.55 -24.85
C LEU A 592 13.81 -16.10 -24.96
N VAL A 593 14.74 -17.04 -25.07
CA VAL A 593 16.19 -16.77 -25.12
C VAL A 593 16.87 -17.68 -26.13
N THR A 594 17.98 -17.21 -26.70
CA THR A 594 18.87 -18.04 -27.54
C THR A 594 19.77 -18.93 -26.67
N PRO A 595 20.29 -20.07 -27.18
CA PRO A 595 21.26 -20.89 -26.46
C PRO A 595 22.51 -20.09 -26.05
N MET A 596 23.22 -20.53 -25.00
CA MET A 596 24.55 -19.97 -24.69
C MET A 596 25.58 -20.46 -25.71
N ALA A 597 26.58 -19.63 -26.02
CA ALA A 597 27.69 -20.00 -26.86
C ALA A 597 28.37 -21.27 -26.29
N GLY A 598 28.49 -22.33 -27.12
CA GLY A 598 29.06 -23.61 -26.69
C GLY A 598 28.05 -24.71 -26.29
N GLN A 599 26.76 -24.41 -26.16
CA GLN A 599 25.70 -25.41 -25.97
C GLN A 599 25.06 -25.74 -27.35
N THR A 600 25.69 -26.60 -28.10
CA THR A 600 25.09 -27.20 -29.32
C THR A 600 23.92 -28.09 -28.89
N GLN A 601 22.82 -28.02 -29.65
CA GLN A 601 21.67 -28.90 -29.53
C GLN A 601 22.10 -30.37 -29.56
N GLY A 602 22.17 -31.01 -28.41
CA GLY A 602 22.23 -32.49 -28.34
C GLY A 602 20.93 -33.04 -28.93
N GLY A 603 21.08 -33.87 -29.94
CA GLY A 603 20.05 -34.34 -30.84
C GLY A 603 18.81 -34.94 -30.14
N TYR A 604 17.67 -34.55 -30.68
CA TYR A 604 16.47 -35.37 -30.64
C TYR A 604 16.07 -35.70 -32.06
N SER A 605 16.09 -37.01 -32.35
CA SER A 605 15.72 -37.62 -33.62
C SER A 605 14.33 -37.18 -34.05
N LYS A 606 14.24 -36.74 -35.29
CA LYS A 606 13.01 -36.62 -36.07
C LYS A 606 12.35 -37.98 -36.19
N GLN A 607 11.22 -38.21 -35.53
CA GLN A 607 10.28 -39.18 -36.06
C GLN A 607 9.49 -38.53 -37.18
N ASN A 608 9.84 -38.94 -38.40
CA ASN A 608 9.09 -38.69 -39.63
C ASN A 608 7.69 -39.30 -39.48
N ASN A 609 6.66 -38.49 -39.55
CA ASN A 609 5.38 -38.90 -40.06
C ASN A 609 5.01 -38.01 -41.24
N ASN A 610 5.35 -38.50 -42.41
CA ASN A 610 4.78 -38.12 -43.68
C ASN A 610 3.30 -38.43 -43.69
N ARG A 611 2.46 -37.45 -43.96
CA ARG A 611 1.22 -37.60 -44.76
C ARG A 611 0.80 -36.23 -45.32
N ASN A 612 0.96 -36.16 -46.63
CA ASN A 612 0.18 -35.44 -47.67
C ASN A 612 -1.08 -34.68 -47.17
N SER A 613 -1.43 -33.53 -47.62
CA SER A 613 -1.53 -33.00 -48.98
C SER A 613 -2.29 -31.67 -49.01
N GLN A 614 -1.90 -30.87 -49.97
CA GLN A 614 -2.74 -29.98 -50.79
C GLN A 614 -3.46 -28.76 -50.22
N ASN A 615 -2.97 -27.64 -50.72
CA ASN A 615 -3.67 -26.47 -51.27
C ASN A 615 -4.94 -25.93 -50.63
N GLN A 616 -4.85 -24.66 -50.15
CA GLN A 616 -5.68 -23.62 -50.77
C GLN A 616 -5.14 -22.22 -50.48
N LYS A 617 -4.99 -21.46 -51.57
CA LYS A 617 -4.67 -20.03 -51.58
C LYS A 617 -5.90 -19.25 -51.14
N GLY A 618 -5.72 -18.32 -50.20
CA GLY A 618 -6.72 -17.29 -49.88
C GLY A 618 -6.02 -16.00 -49.46
N ARG A 619 -6.07 -15.00 -50.34
CA ARG A 619 -5.60 -13.63 -50.15
C ARG A 619 -6.40 -12.91 -49.09
N GLY A 620 -5.71 -12.19 -48.20
CA GLY A 620 -6.32 -11.15 -47.33
C GLY A 620 -5.22 -10.21 -46.84
N LYS A 621 -5.14 -9.04 -47.45
CA LYS A 621 -4.18 -7.95 -47.16
C LYS A 621 -4.61 -7.16 -45.91
N ASN A 622 -3.57 -6.63 -45.23
CA ASN A 622 -3.50 -5.39 -44.45
C ASN A 622 -3.86 -5.44 -42.96
N GLY A 623 -2.81 -5.57 -42.15
CA GLY A 623 -2.70 -4.99 -40.83
C GLY A 623 -1.27 -4.46 -40.70
N LYS A 624 -1.07 -3.18 -41.02
CA LYS A 624 0.25 -2.54 -40.98
C LYS A 624 0.71 -2.36 -39.53
N ASP A 625 1.86 -2.91 -39.30
CA ASP A 625 2.70 -2.85 -38.11
C ASP A 625 2.93 -1.40 -37.63
N LYS A 626 2.16 -0.93 -36.63
CA LYS A 626 2.31 0.40 -36.01
C LYS A 626 3.44 0.44 -34.96
N PHE A 627 4.05 -0.70 -34.63
CA PHE A 627 5.09 -0.79 -33.61
C PHE A 627 6.52 -0.51 -34.11
N ALA A 628 6.74 -0.42 -35.42
CA ALA A 628 8.07 -0.20 -36.00
C ALA A 628 8.67 1.21 -35.75
N LYS A 629 7.86 2.20 -35.33
CA LYS A 629 8.34 3.59 -35.12
C LYS A 629 9.08 3.82 -33.79
N TYR A 630 8.93 2.92 -32.83
CA TYR A 630 9.58 3.10 -31.51
C TYR A 630 11.09 2.83 -31.53
N ARG A 631 11.59 2.08 -32.51
CA ARG A 631 13.02 1.71 -32.62
C ARG A 631 13.95 2.85 -33.05
N ARG A 632 13.44 3.94 -33.61
CA ARG A 632 14.30 5.01 -34.17
C ARG A 632 14.56 6.24 -33.28
N LYS A 633 13.78 6.46 -32.20
CA LYS A 633 13.93 7.66 -31.35
C LYS A 633 14.85 7.50 -30.13
N ASN A 634 15.19 6.27 -29.72
CA ASN A 634 16.05 6.04 -28.55
C ASN A 634 17.55 5.87 -28.85
N LYS A 635 18.00 6.20 -30.05
CA LYS A 635 19.45 6.23 -30.40
C LYS A 635 20.09 7.63 -30.37
N LYS A 636 19.34 8.68 -29.96
CA LYS A 636 19.90 10.02 -29.74
C LYS A 636 19.28 10.62 -28.48
N LYS A 637 19.83 10.25 -27.33
CA LYS A 637 20.06 11.04 -26.13
C LYS A 637 20.78 10.20 -25.09
#